data_73974bf2c4ce3f4e6f258b61ac4871f7
#
_entry.id   73974bf2c4ce3f4e6f258b61ac4871f7
#
_cell.length_a   1.000
_cell.length_b   1.000
_cell.length_c   1.000
_cell.angle_alpha   90.00
_cell.angle_beta   90.00
_cell.angle_gamma   90.00
#
_symmetry.space_group_name_H-M   'P 1'
#
loop_
_entity.id
_entity.type
_entity.pdbx_description
1 polymer ?
#
loop_
_entity_poly.entity_id
_entity_poly.type
_entity_poly.pdbx_seq_one_letter_code
_entity_poly.pdbx_strand_id
1 'polypeptide(L)'
;MATLLSLGPKFSFPINDIKQIPLYHLIANLESILRTSNEKTAQDRNRSLVVNKIQNFLSRSKCQHNKNPLSQFCCRAAKTTKEFLRKNPEVCVLESDKGKRMVVMYTKEYDQKMEALLDSPTYTTTKKDPTAAFQRNNNSFVSRLLNLKLIDTTTATRLRTYTAICPRIYGQPKAHKAELPLRPVVPNITAPTYALSKYVANILQQAFISEYNISDSFEFARYINTITLPPDYVLVSFDVVSLFTNVPQDLIMQIIIHWWPSIRGKTKINLDLFLEMVVFCLKCSYFQFRDKYYLQQTDTAMGSPLSPILADMVMEDLICNAARKLSFTPPVLKKYVDDLILALPKQETLNTLGIFNGFHPNLQFTMEEESNGALPYLDTKRVTSLTTNNTTTQHKQTVFQHLRRNSYPSALINRLINRTTQSFSQPTTPPPNICPLDNTAPETTYRSMINIPVLSSILVSILKKDHPLVKIALKTTKTTRNLLRQVTDPIDPQQLSNVIYTIPCSNCEKSYIGMTKNHLKTRISGHRSNINKLSASPHHPSEQRTALTQHIMDHQHTFNLSNTKIVDRSYRSTDLPILEMCHIYNTPNTVNFRTDVDNLNTTYAGILHTYANTVSRRSQIAHESNRPTDSPTDASISDA
;
A
#
# COMPACT_ATOMS: atom_id res chain seq x y z
N MET A 1 -3.33 -2.84 26.60
CA MET A 1 -2.55 -2.42 25.42
C MET A 1 -1.69 -3.55 24.88
N ALA A 2 -0.78 -4.13 25.65
CA ALA A 2 0.13 -5.21 25.19
C ALA A 2 -0.60 -6.37 24.48
N THR A 3 -1.63 -6.96 25.10
CA THR A 3 -2.44 -8.05 24.51
C THR A 3 -3.06 -7.68 23.16
N LEU A 4 -3.46 -6.43 22.98
CA LEU A 4 -4.02 -5.97 21.70
C LEU A 4 -2.94 -5.81 20.64
N LEU A 5 -1.79 -5.24 21.01
CA LEU A 5 -0.67 -5.03 20.10
C LEU A 5 -0.01 -6.36 19.68
N SER A 6 -0.02 -7.38 20.56
CA SER A 6 0.50 -8.72 20.23
C SER A 6 -0.28 -9.44 19.13
N LEU A 7 -1.52 -9.01 18.81
CA LEU A 7 -2.31 -9.54 17.69
C LEU A 7 -1.73 -9.15 16.32
N GLY A 8 -0.77 -8.21 16.31
CA GLY A 8 -0.09 -7.73 15.10
C GLY A 8 -0.90 -6.71 14.29
N PRO A 9 -0.25 -6.00 13.36
CA PRO A 9 -0.82 -4.84 12.66
C PRO A 9 -1.99 -5.18 11.71
N LYS A 10 -2.08 -6.43 11.25
CA LYS A 10 -3.14 -6.88 10.32
C LYS A 10 -4.39 -7.41 11.00
N PHE A 11 -4.40 -7.55 12.33
CA PHE A 11 -5.59 -8.02 13.05
C PHE A 11 -6.77 -7.11 12.77
N SER A 12 -7.90 -7.71 12.38
CA SER A 12 -9.12 -6.99 12.00
C SER A 12 -10.05 -6.83 13.18
N PHE A 13 -10.46 -5.59 13.45
CA PHE A 13 -11.50 -5.33 14.45
C PHE A 13 -12.89 -5.69 13.91
N PRO A 14 -13.76 -6.25 14.75
CA PRO A 14 -15.15 -6.48 14.38
C PRO A 14 -15.88 -5.15 14.12
N ILE A 15 -16.80 -5.17 13.16
CA ILE A 15 -17.69 -4.05 12.89
C ILE A 15 -18.93 -4.25 13.79
N ASN A 16 -19.03 -3.47 14.84
CA ASN A 16 -20.11 -3.58 15.84
C ASN A 16 -21.21 -2.52 15.67
N ASP A 17 -20.98 -1.53 14.81
CA ASP A 17 -21.92 -0.45 14.56
C ASP A 17 -22.06 -0.21 13.05
N ILE A 18 -23.30 0.02 12.60
CA ILE A 18 -23.62 0.37 11.21
C ILE A 18 -22.85 1.62 10.76
N LYS A 19 -22.67 2.62 11.65
CA LYS A 19 -21.85 3.83 11.37
C LYS A 19 -20.41 3.51 10.96
N GLN A 20 -19.91 2.33 11.32
CA GLN A 20 -18.56 1.90 11.00
C GLN A 20 -18.46 1.24 9.63
N ILE A 21 -19.57 0.99 8.96
CA ILE A 21 -19.62 0.44 7.61
C ILE A 21 -19.34 1.59 6.63
N PRO A 22 -18.27 1.54 5.83
CA PRO A 22 -18.01 2.55 4.81
C PRO A 22 -18.89 2.31 3.58
N LEU A 23 -20.22 2.58 3.73
CA LEU A 23 -21.24 2.23 2.74
C LEU A 23 -20.98 2.88 1.38
N TYR A 24 -20.59 4.16 1.35
CA TYR A 24 -20.35 4.88 0.09
C TYR A 24 -19.20 4.25 -0.70
N HIS A 25 -18.13 3.89 0.00
CA HIS A 25 -17.02 3.15 -0.62
C HIS A 25 -17.42 1.75 -1.08
N LEU A 26 -18.30 1.06 -0.35
CA LEU A 26 -18.84 -0.22 -0.79
C LEU A 26 -19.63 -0.05 -2.10
N ILE A 27 -20.50 0.96 -2.20
CA ILE A 27 -21.25 1.29 -3.42
C ILE A 27 -20.30 1.60 -4.57
N ALA A 28 -19.29 2.44 -4.36
CA ALA A 28 -18.29 2.78 -5.38
C ALA A 28 -17.50 1.54 -5.85
N ASN A 29 -17.15 0.63 -4.94
CA ASN A 29 -16.47 -0.62 -5.29
C ASN A 29 -17.39 -1.56 -6.10
N LEU A 30 -18.65 -1.68 -5.71
CA LEU A 30 -19.65 -2.48 -6.44
C LEU A 30 -19.84 -1.96 -7.86
N GLU A 31 -20.06 -0.66 -8.05
CA GLU A 31 -20.18 -0.05 -9.37
C GLU A 31 -18.93 -0.25 -10.23
N SER A 32 -17.73 -0.18 -9.63
CA SER A 32 -16.49 -0.48 -10.32
C SER A 32 -16.39 -1.93 -10.82
N ILE A 33 -17.04 -2.89 -10.14
CA ILE A 33 -17.12 -4.29 -10.55
C ILE A 33 -18.22 -4.47 -11.60
N LEU A 34 -19.42 -3.93 -11.34
CA LEU A 34 -20.58 -4.08 -12.24
C LEU A 34 -20.30 -3.53 -13.64
N ARG A 35 -19.58 -2.39 -13.73
CA ARG A 35 -19.18 -1.77 -15.00
C ARG A 35 -18.13 -2.56 -15.80
N THR A 36 -17.64 -3.69 -15.31
CA THR A 36 -16.78 -4.60 -16.10
C THR A 36 -17.58 -5.48 -17.08
N SER A 37 -18.89 -5.63 -16.87
CA SER A 37 -19.79 -6.24 -17.85
C SER A 37 -20.27 -5.20 -18.86
N ASN A 38 -20.35 -5.56 -20.12
CA ASN A 38 -20.94 -4.73 -21.17
C ASN A 38 -22.47 -4.88 -21.25
N GLU A 39 -23.05 -5.87 -20.60
CA GLU A 39 -24.47 -6.16 -20.61
C GLU A 39 -25.19 -5.39 -19.49
N LYS A 40 -26.00 -4.39 -19.87
CA LYS A 40 -26.72 -3.51 -18.93
C LYS A 40 -27.75 -4.28 -18.09
N THR A 41 -28.44 -5.24 -18.67
CA THR A 41 -29.43 -6.09 -17.98
C THR A 41 -28.79 -6.92 -16.86
N ALA A 42 -27.63 -7.50 -17.11
CA ALA A 42 -26.86 -8.23 -16.10
C ALA A 42 -26.36 -7.28 -14.98
N GLN A 43 -25.90 -6.07 -15.34
CA GLN A 43 -25.51 -5.06 -14.35
C GLN A 43 -26.69 -4.71 -13.43
N ASP A 44 -27.88 -4.43 -13.97
CA ASP A 44 -29.05 -4.02 -13.20
C ASP A 44 -29.59 -5.15 -12.33
N ARG A 45 -29.62 -6.39 -12.86
CA ARG A 45 -29.97 -7.58 -12.08
C ARG A 45 -29.03 -7.77 -10.88
N ASN A 46 -27.73 -7.74 -11.12
CA ASN A 46 -26.73 -7.90 -10.05
C ASN A 46 -26.81 -6.75 -9.05
N ARG A 47 -27.00 -5.52 -9.50
CA ARG A 47 -27.19 -4.36 -8.64
C ARG A 47 -28.36 -4.55 -7.69
N SER A 48 -29.50 -4.98 -8.20
CA SER A 48 -30.71 -5.25 -7.40
C SER A 48 -30.46 -6.36 -6.37
N LEU A 49 -29.80 -7.46 -6.77
CA LEU A 49 -29.47 -8.55 -5.86
C LEU A 49 -28.54 -8.12 -4.73
N VAL A 50 -27.45 -7.39 -5.05
CA VAL A 50 -26.50 -6.94 -4.02
C VAL A 50 -27.11 -5.90 -3.10
N VAL A 51 -27.93 -4.97 -3.63
CA VAL A 51 -28.64 -3.97 -2.82
C VAL A 51 -29.61 -4.63 -1.84
N ASN A 52 -30.40 -5.62 -2.28
CA ASN A 52 -31.30 -6.37 -1.40
C ASN A 52 -30.54 -7.08 -0.27
N LYS A 53 -29.36 -7.64 -0.54
CA LYS A 53 -28.51 -8.26 0.50
C LYS A 53 -27.95 -7.24 1.49
N ILE A 54 -27.52 -6.08 1.00
CA ILE A 54 -27.06 -4.96 1.85
C ILE A 54 -28.22 -4.45 2.71
N GLN A 55 -29.40 -4.22 2.14
CA GLN A 55 -30.58 -3.76 2.87
C GLN A 55 -30.95 -4.71 4.00
N ASN A 56 -31.04 -6.02 3.70
CA ASN A 56 -31.31 -7.05 4.68
C ASN A 56 -30.24 -7.10 5.79
N PHE A 57 -28.97 -6.92 5.43
CA PHE A 57 -27.89 -6.88 6.39
C PHE A 57 -28.00 -5.65 7.31
N LEU A 58 -28.24 -4.47 6.78
CA LEU A 58 -28.41 -3.22 7.55
C LEU A 58 -29.62 -3.31 8.48
N SER A 59 -30.75 -3.89 8.03
CA SER A 59 -31.96 -4.05 8.83
C SER A 59 -31.75 -5.05 9.98
N ARG A 60 -31.09 -6.18 9.74
CA ARG A 60 -30.78 -7.19 10.76
C ARG A 60 -29.75 -6.72 11.78
N SER A 61 -28.77 -5.93 11.35
CA SER A 61 -27.72 -5.40 12.24
C SER A 61 -28.25 -4.41 13.28
N LYS A 62 -29.49 -3.91 13.14
CA LYS A 62 -30.18 -3.14 14.18
C LYS A 62 -30.49 -3.97 15.43
N CYS A 63 -30.62 -5.31 15.30
CA CYS A 63 -31.06 -6.21 16.38
C CYS A 63 -29.93 -7.00 17.03
N GLN A 64 -28.77 -7.11 16.41
CA GLN A 64 -27.65 -7.89 16.91
C GLN A 64 -26.55 -7.00 17.48
N HIS A 65 -26.66 -6.58 18.73
CA HIS A 65 -25.49 -6.24 19.55
C HIS A 65 -24.64 -7.51 19.59
N ASN A 66 -23.46 -7.44 18.98
CA ASN A 66 -22.54 -8.57 18.92
C ASN A 66 -22.14 -8.97 20.36
N LYS A 67 -22.84 -9.96 20.93
CA LYS A 67 -22.67 -10.46 22.30
C LYS A 67 -21.38 -11.28 22.47
N ASN A 68 -20.55 -11.41 21.41
CA ASN A 68 -19.31 -12.16 21.48
C ASN A 68 -18.35 -11.45 22.45
N PRO A 69 -17.98 -12.09 23.58
CA PRO A 69 -17.10 -11.50 24.59
C PRO A 69 -15.74 -11.04 24.03
N LEU A 70 -15.17 -11.80 23.08
CA LEU A 70 -13.91 -11.45 22.42
C LEU A 70 -14.03 -10.17 21.61
N SER A 71 -15.12 -10.00 20.84
CA SER A 71 -15.39 -8.77 20.11
C SER A 71 -15.49 -7.55 21.01
N GLN A 72 -16.21 -7.70 22.13
CA GLN A 72 -16.35 -6.63 23.12
C GLN A 72 -15.01 -6.27 23.77
N PHE A 73 -14.22 -7.30 24.12
CA PHE A 73 -12.86 -7.11 24.65
C PHE A 73 -11.98 -6.34 23.65
N CYS A 74 -11.93 -6.77 22.38
CA CYS A 74 -11.13 -6.10 21.34
C CYS A 74 -11.53 -4.64 21.16
N CYS A 75 -12.83 -4.33 21.15
CA CYS A 75 -13.31 -2.95 21.00
C CYS A 75 -12.97 -2.08 22.21
N ARG A 76 -13.15 -2.60 23.44
CA ARG A 76 -12.75 -1.88 24.67
C ARG A 76 -11.26 -1.66 24.70
N ALA A 77 -10.46 -2.70 24.44
CA ALA A 77 -9.00 -2.59 24.40
C ALA A 77 -8.52 -1.58 23.35
N ALA A 78 -9.14 -1.54 22.17
CA ALA A 78 -8.83 -0.55 21.13
C ALA A 78 -9.15 0.89 21.58
N LYS A 79 -10.30 1.08 22.24
CA LYS A 79 -10.68 2.41 22.79
C LYS A 79 -9.67 2.86 23.84
N THR A 80 -9.39 2.01 24.83
CA THR A 80 -8.42 2.32 25.90
C THR A 80 -7.03 2.59 25.35
N THR A 81 -6.58 1.82 24.33
CA THR A 81 -5.27 2.05 23.70
C THR A 81 -5.22 3.39 22.99
N LYS A 82 -6.29 3.78 22.26
CA LYS A 82 -6.37 5.09 21.60
C LYS A 82 -6.36 6.24 22.62
N GLU A 83 -7.09 6.09 23.71
CA GLU A 83 -7.14 7.08 24.78
C GLU A 83 -5.77 7.22 25.46
N PHE A 84 -5.09 6.11 25.72
CA PHE A 84 -3.73 6.10 26.24
C PHE A 84 -2.77 6.84 25.32
N LEU A 85 -2.71 6.49 24.03
CA LEU A 85 -1.82 7.13 23.07
C LEU A 85 -2.14 8.63 22.88
N ARG A 86 -3.40 9.04 23.04
CA ARG A 86 -3.78 10.45 22.98
C ARG A 86 -3.26 11.23 24.20
N LYS A 87 -3.30 10.61 25.38
CA LYS A 87 -2.83 11.21 26.63
C LYS A 87 -1.31 11.22 26.77
N ASN A 88 -0.62 10.31 26.06
CA ASN A 88 0.84 10.17 26.12
C ASN A 88 1.43 10.43 24.71
N PRO A 89 1.53 11.69 24.29
CA PRO A 89 2.04 12.09 22.97
C PRO A 89 3.51 11.72 22.76
N GLU A 90 4.25 11.52 23.83
CA GLU A 90 5.64 11.08 23.84
C GLU A 90 5.85 9.61 23.44
N VAL A 91 4.77 8.81 23.36
CA VAL A 91 4.83 7.38 22.99
C VAL A 91 4.37 7.19 21.55
N CYS A 92 5.16 6.50 20.75
CA CYS A 92 4.78 6.03 19.41
C CYS A 92 4.71 4.50 19.35
N VAL A 93 3.87 4.01 18.44
CA VAL A 93 3.70 2.58 18.16
C VAL A 93 3.98 2.36 16.68
N LEU A 94 4.94 1.51 16.38
CA LEU A 94 5.48 1.29 15.05
C LEU A 94 5.34 -0.18 14.65
N GLU A 95 5.30 -0.44 13.34
CA GLU A 95 5.44 -1.80 12.80
C GLU A 95 6.93 -2.11 12.61
N SER A 96 7.38 -3.27 13.09
CA SER A 96 8.75 -3.72 12.89
C SER A 96 9.04 -4.06 11.42
N ASP A 97 10.31 -3.95 11.02
CA ASP A 97 10.80 -4.29 9.69
C ASP A 97 10.50 -5.76 9.32
N LYS A 98 10.86 -6.70 10.20
CA LYS A 98 10.59 -8.14 10.01
C LYS A 98 9.62 -8.66 11.08
N GLY A 99 8.88 -9.74 10.75
CA GLY A 99 8.00 -10.43 11.69
C GLY A 99 6.69 -9.72 12.04
N LYS A 100 6.38 -8.56 11.43
CA LYS A 100 5.13 -7.80 11.63
C LYS A 100 4.75 -7.60 13.10
N ARG A 101 5.74 -7.35 13.93
CA ARG A 101 5.55 -7.06 15.35
C ARG A 101 5.22 -5.60 15.55
N MET A 102 4.57 -5.29 16.65
CA MET A 102 4.32 -3.93 17.10
C MET A 102 5.41 -3.53 18.09
N VAL A 103 6.12 -2.46 17.82
CA VAL A 103 7.16 -1.90 18.67
C VAL A 103 6.64 -0.62 19.30
N VAL A 104 6.80 -0.51 20.62
CA VAL A 104 6.47 0.71 21.37
C VAL A 104 7.78 1.35 21.81
N MET A 105 7.95 2.64 21.51
CA MET A 105 9.13 3.42 21.90
C MET A 105 8.75 4.87 22.18
N TYR A 106 9.65 5.61 22.79
CA TYR A 106 9.47 7.05 22.95
C TYR A 106 9.71 7.78 21.62
N THR A 107 8.87 8.78 21.34
CA THR A 107 8.99 9.60 20.12
C THR A 107 10.36 10.29 20.05
N LYS A 108 10.88 10.75 21.19
CA LYS A 108 12.21 11.37 21.27
C LYS A 108 13.33 10.38 20.87
N GLU A 109 13.25 9.14 21.34
CA GLU A 109 14.21 8.09 20.95
C GLU A 109 14.14 7.78 19.46
N TYR A 110 12.92 7.68 18.93
CA TYR A 110 12.71 7.51 17.48
C TYR A 110 13.32 8.65 16.68
N ASP A 111 13.08 9.90 17.08
CA ASP A 111 13.59 11.07 16.39
C ASP A 111 15.14 11.12 16.42
N GLN A 112 15.76 10.84 17.57
CA GLN A 112 17.22 10.76 17.70
C GLN A 112 17.83 9.70 16.78
N LYS A 113 17.22 8.49 16.71
CA LYS A 113 17.68 7.43 15.80
C LYS A 113 17.52 7.82 14.32
N MET A 114 16.45 8.54 13.97
CA MET A 114 16.25 9.05 12.62
C MET A 114 17.23 10.16 12.27
N GLU A 115 17.48 11.11 13.17
CA GLU A 115 18.45 12.18 12.98
C GLU A 115 19.86 11.64 12.78
N ALA A 116 20.30 10.71 13.63
CA ALA A 116 21.60 10.03 13.49
C ALA A 116 21.74 9.30 12.14
N LEU A 117 20.65 8.72 11.62
CA LEU A 117 20.64 8.07 10.30
C LEU A 117 20.75 9.10 9.17
N LEU A 118 20.11 10.27 9.32
CA LEU A 118 20.08 11.35 8.32
C LEU A 118 21.34 12.24 8.34
N ASP A 119 22.15 12.15 9.36
CA ASP A 119 23.45 12.83 9.46
C ASP A 119 24.57 12.14 8.63
N SER A 120 24.19 11.14 7.84
CA SER A 120 25.07 10.45 6.91
C SER A 120 25.37 11.33 5.69
N PRO A 121 26.59 11.25 5.09
CA PRO A 121 26.96 11.97 3.86
C PRO A 121 26.08 11.59 2.65
N THR A 122 25.33 10.51 2.74
CA THR A 122 24.34 10.10 1.73
C THR A 122 23.23 11.14 1.54
N TYR A 123 22.93 11.95 2.57
CA TYR A 123 21.82 12.90 2.56
C TYR A 123 22.32 14.33 2.73
N THR A 124 21.78 15.23 1.91
CA THR A 124 22.02 16.67 2.03
C THR A 124 20.72 17.42 2.23
N THR A 125 20.74 18.43 3.08
CA THR A 125 19.57 19.26 3.34
C THR A 125 19.36 20.31 2.26
N THR A 126 18.10 20.64 1.96
CA THR A 126 17.73 21.76 1.09
C THR A 126 16.73 22.68 1.77
N LYS A 127 16.84 23.99 1.49
CA LYS A 127 15.99 25.02 2.12
C LYS A 127 14.56 25.03 1.59
N LYS A 128 14.32 24.52 0.37
CA LYS A 128 13.01 24.59 -0.31
C LYS A 128 12.55 23.21 -0.72
N ASP A 129 11.22 22.99 -0.69
CA ASP A 129 10.58 21.80 -1.25
C ASP A 129 10.86 21.70 -2.76
N PRO A 130 11.59 20.68 -3.24
CA PRO A 130 11.93 20.55 -4.66
C PRO A 130 10.80 19.93 -5.49
N THR A 131 9.69 19.50 -4.89
CA THR A 131 8.60 18.76 -5.54
C THR A 131 8.08 19.44 -6.80
N ALA A 132 7.83 20.75 -6.74
CA ALA A 132 7.29 21.49 -7.88
C ALA A 132 8.29 21.57 -9.06
N ALA A 133 9.58 21.67 -8.78
CA ALA A 133 10.62 21.66 -9.82
C ALA A 133 10.73 20.28 -10.47
N PHE A 134 10.81 19.22 -9.68
CA PHE A 134 10.84 17.84 -10.20
C PHE A 134 9.58 17.48 -10.96
N GLN A 135 8.40 17.97 -10.54
CA GLN A 135 7.16 17.76 -11.28
C GLN A 135 7.18 18.43 -12.66
N ARG A 136 7.65 19.66 -12.75
CA ARG A 136 7.81 20.35 -14.05
C ARG A 136 8.78 19.60 -14.96
N ASN A 137 9.93 19.22 -14.43
CA ASN A 137 10.96 18.49 -15.18
C ASN A 137 10.44 17.13 -15.66
N ASN A 138 9.73 16.37 -14.82
CA ASN A 138 9.07 15.11 -15.21
C ASN A 138 8.10 15.33 -16.36
N ASN A 139 7.21 16.33 -16.25
CA ASN A 139 6.20 16.59 -17.28
C ASN A 139 6.82 17.09 -18.59
N SER A 140 7.91 17.87 -18.51
CA SER A 140 8.70 18.31 -19.68
C SER A 140 9.37 17.11 -20.37
N PHE A 141 10.00 16.20 -19.58
CA PHE A 141 10.61 14.99 -20.09
C PHE A 141 9.59 14.09 -20.82
N VAL A 142 8.42 13.88 -20.19
CA VAL A 142 7.32 13.10 -20.79
C VAL A 142 6.81 13.76 -22.08
N SER A 143 6.73 15.11 -22.12
CA SER A 143 6.34 15.83 -23.32
C SER A 143 7.37 15.65 -24.46
N ARG A 144 8.67 15.63 -24.13
CA ARG A 144 9.75 15.34 -25.09
C ARG A 144 9.61 13.93 -25.69
N LEU A 145 9.34 12.90 -24.85
CA LEU A 145 9.09 11.54 -25.32
C LEU A 145 7.89 11.45 -26.27
N LEU A 146 6.80 12.17 -25.95
CA LEU A 146 5.59 12.21 -26.78
C LEU A 146 5.85 12.91 -28.12
N ASN A 147 6.51 14.05 -28.12
CA ASN A 147 6.84 14.81 -29.32
C ASN A 147 7.75 14.02 -30.28
N LEU A 148 8.66 13.23 -29.72
CA LEU A 148 9.51 12.28 -30.48
C LEU A 148 8.76 11.00 -30.91
N LYS A 149 7.45 10.88 -30.61
CA LYS A 149 6.60 9.70 -30.92
C LYS A 149 7.12 8.38 -30.34
N LEU A 150 7.90 8.45 -29.26
CA LEU A 150 8.46 7.28 -28.56
C LEU A 150 7.45 6.63 -27.61
N ILE A 151 6.45 7.39 -27.19
CA ILE A 151 5.30 6.94 -26.38
C ILE A 151 4.00 7.47 -26.98
N ASP A 152 2.87 6.81 -26.73
CA ASP A 152 1.55 7.29 -27.12
C ASP A 152 0.96 8.32 -26.13
N THR A 153 -0.12 8.99 -26.53
CA THR A 153 -0.81 10.01 -25.72
C THR A 153 -1.37 9.44 -24.41
N THR A 154 -1.84 8.20 -24.42
CA THR A 154 -2.36 7.50 -23.24
C THR A 154 -1.25 7.25 -22.23
N THR A 155 -0.11 6.77 -22.68
CA THR A 155 1.09 6.59 -21.85
C THR A 155 1.59 7.93 -21.32
N ALA A 156 1.70 8.97 -22.16
CA ALA A 156 2.09 10.30 -21.73
C ALA A 156 1.17 10.85 -20.64
N THR A 157 -0.14 10.67 -20.77
CA THR A 157 -1.13 11.09 -19.75
C THR A 157 -0.92 10.36 -18.42
N ARG A 158 -0.57 9.06 -18.44
CA ARG A 158 -0.28 8.27 -17.23
C ARG A 158 1.05 8.65 -16.57
N LEU A 159 2.04 9.06 -17.36
CA LEU A 159 3.37 9.42 -16.84
C LEU A 159 3.46 10.85 -16.32
N ARG A 160 2.58 11.77 -16.78
CA ARG A 160 2.51 13.12 -16.24
C ARG A 160 1.88 13.13 -14.87
N THR A 161 2.37 14.01 -14.01
CA THR A 161 1.82 14.22 -12.66
C THR A 161 1.53 15.70 -12.42
N TYR A 162 0.44 15.98 -11.70
CA TYR A 162 0.01 17.33 -11.34
C TYR A 162 -0.32 17.46 -9.85
N THR A 163 -0.23 16.34 -9.13
CA THR A 163 -0.60 16.23 -7.72
C THR A 163 0.50 15.59 -6.89
N ALA A 164 1.74 15.84 -7.27
CA ALA A 164 2.89 15.35 -6.52
C ALA A 164 2.99 16.02 -5.15
N ILE A 165 3.38 15.23 -4.17
CA ILE A 165 3.62 15.67 -2.79
C ILE A 165 4.99 15.14 -2.39
N CYS A 166 5.77 15.96 -1.66
CA CYS A 166 7.06 15.54 -1.14
C CYS A 166 6.94 14.21 -0.37
N PRO A 167 7.67 13.16 -0.75
CA PRO A 167 7.72 11.92 0.02
C PRO A 167 8.16 12.19 1.46
N ARG A 168 7.67 11.40 2.41
CA ARG A 168 8.01 11.51 3.84
C ARG A 168 8.68 10.25 4.31
N ILE A 169 9.93 10.38 4.74
CA ILE A 169 10.68 9.25 5.28
C ILE A 169 10.12 8.82 6.63
N TYR A 170 10.20 7.54 6.92
CA TYR A 170 10.02 6.98 8.25
C TYR A 170 10.96 5.80 8.47
N GLY A 171 11.24 5.49 9.74
CA GLY A 171 12.07 4.36 10.14
C GLY A 171 11.23 3.19 10.64
N GLN A 172 11.57 1.97 10.20
CA GLN A 172 11.00 0.74 10.75
C GLN A 172 12.00 0.08 11.71
N PRO A 173 11.63 -0.17 12.99
CA PRO A 173 12.54 -0.79 13.95
C PRO A 173 12.88 -2.23 13.54
N LYS A 174 14.18 -2.58 13.55
CA LYS A 174 14.68 -3.95 13.37
C LYS A 174 14.58 -4.71 14.70
N ALA A 175 13.37 -5.17 15.05
CA ALA A 175 13.06 -5.79 16.35
C ALA A 175 13.84 -7.08 16.65
N HIS A 176 14.61 -7.60 15.71
CA HIS A 176 15.49 -8.76 15.87
C HIS A 176 16.94 -8.39 16.20
N LYS A 177 17.30 -7.10 16.18
CA LYS A 177 18.64 -6.59 16.52
C LYS A 177 18.60 -5.86 17.87
N ALA A 178 19.69 -5.98 18.63
CA ALA A 178 19.91 -5.14 19.81
C ALA A 178 19.81 -3.66 19.41
N GLU A 179 19.52 -2.76 20.36
CA GLU A 179 19.43 -1.30 20.14
C GLU A 179 18.28 -0.86 19.21
N LEU A 180 17.52 -1.79 18.61
CA LEU A 180 16.41 -1.49 17.70
C LEU A 180 16.77 -0.46 16.62
N PRO A 181 17.81 -0.69 15.79
CA PRO A 181 18.16 0.25 14.73
C PRO A 181 17.02 0.38 13.73
N LEU A 182 16.90 1.53 13.08
CA LEU A 182 15.84 1.81 12.14
C LEU A 182 16.25 1.45 10.70
N ARG A 183 15.31 0.90 9.93
CA ARG A 183 15.39 0.82 8.46
C ARG A 183 14.68 2.04 7.88
N PRO A 184 15.38 2.91 7.12
CA PRO A 184 14.73 4.04 6.47
C PRO A 184 13.82 3.57 5.35
N VAL A 185 12.62 4.12 5.24
CA VAL A 185 11.66 3.85 4.16
C VAL A 185 11.13 5.17 3.62
N VAL A 186 11.28 5.39 2.31
CA VAL A 186 10.75 6.58 1.61
C VAL A 186 9.64 6.13 0.65
N PRO A 187 8.37 6.25 1.00
CA PRO A 187 7.27 5.85 0.10
C PRO A 187 7.13 6.83 -1.07
N ASN A 188 7.66 6.48 -2.23
CA ASN A 188 7.72 7.34 -3.41
C ASN A 188 6.39 7.43 -4.21
N ILE A 189 5.29 6.84 -3.74
CA ILE A 189 4.00 6.82 -4.47
C ILE A 189 3.51 8.21 -4.83
N THR A 190 3.78 9.21 -3.99
CA THR A 190 3.40 10.61 -4.21
C THR A 190 4.48 11.44 -4.92
N ALA A 191 5.65 10.87 -5.18
CA ALA A 191 6.74 11.55 -5.85
C ALA A 191 6.42 11.85 -7.32
N PRO A 192 6.94 12.94 -7.91
CA PRO A 192 6.72 13.32 -9.30
C PRO A 192 7.10 12.23 -10.30
N THR A 193 8.20 11.52 -10.03
CA THR A 193 8.80 10.52 -10.93
C THR A 193 8.28 9.10 -10.71
N TYR A 194 7.35 8.87 -9.77
CA TYR A 194 6.88 7.51 -9.46
C TYR A 194 6.36 6.75 -10.68
N ALA A 195 5.50 7.38 -11.49
CA ALA A 195 4.93 6.76 -12.67
C ALA A 195 6.00 6.49 -13.75
N LEU A 196 6.93 7.41 -13.94
CA LEU A 196 8.05 7.26 -14.87
C LEU A 196 9.01 6.15 -14.40
N SER A 197 9.39 6.13 -13.13
CA SER A 197 10.23 5.07 -12.54
C SER A 197 9.58 3.69 -12.69
N LYS A 198 8.26 3.60 -12.50
CA LYS A 198 7.51 2.35 -12.71
C LYS A 198 7.47 1.93 -14.18
N TYR A 199 7.39 2.90 -15.09
CA TYR A 199 7.43 2.63 -16.54
C TYR A 199 8.78 2.06 -16.96
N VAL A 200 9.88 2.67 -16.50
CA VAL A 200 11.25 2.17 -16.72
C VAL A 200 11.43 0.77 -16.13
N ALA A 201 11.02 0.59 -14.88
CA ALA A 201 11.11 -0.71 -14.21
C ALA A 201 10.38 -1.81 -14.98
N ASN A 202 9.18 -1.52 -15.52
CA ASN A 202 8.43 -2.48 -16.33
C ASN A 202 9.16 -2.88 -17.63
N ILE A 203 9.85 -1.93 -18.28
CA ILE A 203 10.65 -2.22 -19.48
C ILE A 203 11.82 -3.14 -19.11
N LEU A 204 12.54 -2.81 -18.03
CA LEU A 204 13.66 -3.62 -17.55
C LEU A 204 13.20 -5.03 -17.13
N GLN A 205 12.10 -5.16 -16.41
CA GLN A 205 11.54 -6.46 -15.99
C GLN A 205 11.14 -7.35 -17.17
N GLN A 206 10.70 -6.78 -18.30
CA GLN A 206 10.38 -7.55 -19.50
C GLN A 206 11.62 -7.99 -20.29
N ALA A 207 12.73 -7.31 -20.10
CA ALA A 207 13.99 -7.59 -20.79
C ALA A 207 14.94 -8.49 -19.99
N PHE A 208 14.82 -8.44 -18.66
CA PHE A 208 15.71 -9.11 -17.73
C PHE A 208 15.13 -10.44 -17.26
N ILE A 209 15.87 -11.50 -17.48
CA ILE A 209 15.57 -12.85 -16.99
C ILE A 209 16.81 -13.31 -16.21
N SER A 210 16.62 -13.59 -14.93
CA SER A 210 17.68 -14.11 -14.07
C SER A 210 17.71 -15.64 -14.08
N GLU A 211 18.89 -16.21 -14.20
CA GLU A 211 19.13 -17.64 -14.08
C GLU A 211 19.27 -18.08 -12.61
N TYR A 212 19.60 -17.16 -11.73
CA TYR A 212 19.89 -17.43 -10.33
C TYR A 212 18.72 -17.16 -9.38
N ASN A 213 17.71 -16.41 -9.82
CA ASN A 213 16.60 -16.02 -8.97
C ASN A 213 15.73 -17.19 -8.53
N ILE A 214 15.32 -17.15 -7.27
CA ILE A 214 14.28 -17.99 -6.68
C ILE A 214 13.07 -17.10 -6.40
N SER A 215 11.86 -17.57 -6.75
CA SER A 215 10.64 -16.77 -6.55
C SER A 215 10.13 -16.81 -5.12
N ASP A 216 10.31 -17.93 -4.42
CA ASP A 216 9.86 -18.11 -3.03
C ASP A 216 10.58 -19.29 -2.34
N SER A 217 10.37 -19.39 -1.02
CA SER A 217 10.94 -20.47 -0.20
C SER A 217 10.46 -21.86 -0.59
N PHE A 218 9.28 -22.01 -1.22
CA PHE A 218 8.77 -23.32 -1.65
C PHE A 218 9.48 -23.79 -2.93
N GLU A 219 9.76 -22.87 -3.84
CA GLU A 219 10.58 -23.17 -5.02
C GLU A 219 11.98 -23.59 -4.59
N PHE A 220 12.60 -22.83 -3.68
CA PHE A 220 13.89 -23.17 -3.13
C PHE A 220 13.89 -24.56 -2.47
N ALA A 221 12.90 -24.86 -1.63
CA ALA A 221 12.80 -26.15 -0.96
C ALA A 221 12.68 -27.32 -1.96
N ARG A 222 11.94 -27.14 -3.05
CA ARG A 222 11.87 -28.14 -4.13
C ARG A 222 13.22 -28.31 -4.83
N TYR A 223 13.84 -27.21 -5.23
CA TYR A 223 15.13 -27.20 -5.91
C TYR A 223 16.22 -27.88 -5.07
N ILE A 224 16.41 -27.46 -3.82
CA ILE A 224 17.49 -27.94 -2.98
C ILE A 224 17.37 -29.44 -2.62
N ASN A 225 16.13 -29.98 -2.58
CA ASN A 225 15.88 -31.41 -2.32
C ASN A 225 16.23 -32.32 -3.50
N THR A 226 16.44 -31.78 -4.71
CA THR A 226 16.86 -32.55 -5.87
C THR A 226 18.39 -32.68 -6.00
N ILE A 227 19.14 -31.95 -5.15
CA ILE A 227 20.60 -31.85 -5.30
C ILE A 227 21.28 -32.69 -4.23
N THR A 228 22.19 -33.54 -4.67
CA THR A 228 23.15 -34.27 -3.83
C THR A 228 24.47 -33.50 -3.84
N LEU A 229 24.96 -33.11 -2.67
CA LEU A 229 26.25 -32.42 -2.54
C LEU A 229 27.40 -33.45 -2.47
N PRO A 230 28.56 -33.15 -3.07
CA PRO A 230 29.78 -33.93 -2.84
C PRO A 230 30.19 -33.89 -1.35
N PRO A 231 30.92 -34.92 -0.87
CA PRO A 231 31.22 -35.06 0.57
C PRO A 231 32.04 -33.90 1.18
N ASP A 232 32.88 -33.24 0.40
CA ASP A 232 33.76 -32.12 0.77
C ASP A 232 33.14 -30.75 0.54
N TYR A 233 31.87 -30.70 0.09
CA TYR A 233 31.15 -29.46 -0.13
C TYR A 233 30.34 -29.03 1.11
N VAL A 234 30.30 -27.73 1.33
CA VAL A 234 29.49 -27.09 2.37
C VAL A 234 28.52 -26.09 1.75
N LEU A 235 27.39 -25.87 2.42
CA LEU A 235 26.49 -24.79 2.08
C LEU A 235 26.91 -23.51 2.81
N VAL A 236 26.96 -22.42 2.06
CA VAL A 236 27.16 -21.08 2.60
C VAL A 236 26.09 -20.14 2.10
N SER A 237 25.72 -19.15 2.93
CA SER A 237 24.90 -18.03 2.50
C SER A 237 25.74 -16.75 2.53
N PHE A 238 25.54 -15.91 1.52
CA PHE A 238 26.12 -14.57 1.44
C PHE A 238 25.02 -13.53 1.54
N ASP A 239 25.17 -12.54 2.40
CA ASP A 239 24.25 -11.41 2.55
C ASP A 239 24.99 -10.11 2.18
N VAL A 240 24.40 -9.32 1.26
CA VAL A 240 24.99 -8.05 0.82
C VAL A 240 24.75 -6.98 1.87
N VAL A 241 25.81 -6.34 2.30
CA VAL A 241 25.73 -5.23 3.25
C VAL A 241 25.04 -4.04 2.60
N SER A 242 23.78 -3.79 2.99
CA SER A 242 23.01 -2.61 2.57
C SER A 242 22.92 -2.41 1.04
N LEU A 243 22.56 -3.45 0.28
CA LEU A 243 22.52 -3.46 -1.19
C LEU A 243 21.97 -2.16 -1.80
N PHE A 244 20.74 -1.75 -1.44
CA PHE A 244 20.07 -0.62 -2.07
C PHE A 244 20.78 0.74 -1.89
N THR A 245 21.50 0.91 -0.79
CA THR A 245 22.24 2.15 -0.48
C THR A 245 23.71 2.10 -0.89
N ASN A 246 24.13 1.05 -1.57
CA ASN A 246 25.55 0.86 -1.94
C ASN A 246 25.75 0.56 -3.44
N VAL A 247 24.67 0.58 -4.25
CA VAL A 247 24.78 0.39 -5.71
C VAL A 247 25.11 1.72 -6.39
N PRO A 248 26.32 1.90 -6.94
CA PRO A 248 26.73 3.14 -7.60
C PRO A 248 25.97 3.38 -8.91
N GLN A 249 25.70 4.66 -9.23
CA GLN A 249 24.97 5.03 -10.44
C GLN A 249 25.72 4.69 -11.73
N ASP A 250 27.04 4.84 -11.73
CA ASP A 250 27.92 4.50 -12.87
C ASP A 250 27.87 3.00 -13.18
N LEU A 251 27.89 2.14 -12.16
CA LEU A 251 27.72 0.70 -12.32
C LEU A 251 26.34 0.38 -12.92
N ILE A 252 25.26 1.04 -12.48
CA ILE A 252 23.93 0.88 -13.05
C ILE A 252 23.95 1.21 -14.55
N MET A 253 24.60 2.31 -14.94
CA MET A 253 24.67 2.69 -16.36
C MET A 253 25.41 1.65 -17.19
N GLN A 254 26.55 1.14 -16.71
CA GLN A 254 27.32 0.09 -17.39
C GLN A 254 26.49 -1.18 -17.57
N ILE A 255 25.74 -1.59 -16.56
CA ILE A 255 24.88 -2.77 -16.62
C ILE A 255 23.73 -2.58 -17.59
N ILE A 256 23.09 -1.41 -17.63
CA ILE A 256 22.03 -1.12 -18.61
C ILE A 256 22.60 -1.18 -20.04
N ILE A 257 23.81 -0.66 -20.28
CA ILE A 257 24.48 -0.73 -21.58
C ILE A 257 24.77 -2.19 -21.95
N HIS A 258 25.25 -2.98 -21.00
CA HIS A 258 25.50 -4.41 -21.20
C HIS A 258 24.22 -5.16 -21.60
N TRP A 259 23.11 -4.92 -20.91
CA TRP A 259 21.81 -5.53 -21.17
C TRP A 259 21.02 -4.88 -22.32
N TRP A 260 21.54 -3.80 -22.93
CA TRP A 260 20.83 -3.06 -23.96
C TRP A 260 20.34 -3.91 -25.15
N PRO A 261 21.09 -4.92 -25.65
CA PRO A 261 20.60 -5.79 -26.72
C PRO A 261 19.24 -6.45 -26.40
N SER A 262 18.99 -6.80 -25.13
CA SER A 262 17.72 -7.36 -24.65
C SER A 262 16.66 -6.28 -24.40
N ILE A 263 17.08 -5.10 -23.92
CA ILE A 263 16.18 -3.98 -23.55
C ILE A 263 15.59 -3.32 -24.80
N ARG A 264 16.40 -3.10 -25.84
CA ARG A 264 15.99 -2.38 -27.08
C ARG A 264 14.77 -2.99 -27.76
N GLY A 265 14.55 -4.29 -27.64
CA GLY A 265 13.38 -4.98 -28.17
C GLY A 265 12.07 -4.72 -27.41
N LYS A 266 12.13 -4.08 -26.23
CA LYS A 266 10.98 -3.80 -25.36
C LYS A 266 10.56 -2.33 -25.32
N THR A 267 11.30 -1.45 -26.01
CA THR A 267 11.01 -0.01 -26.04
C THR A 267 11.39 0.60 -27.39
N LYS A 268 10.71 1.70 -27.75
CA LYS A 268 11.08 2.53 -28.90
C LYS A 268 12.12 3.61 -28.54
N ILE A 269 12.45 3.76 -27.26
CA ILE A 269 13.39 4.75 -26.76
C ILE A 269 14.81 4.26 -27.08
N ASN A 270 15.68 5.16 -27.59
CA ASN A 270 17.08 4.84 -27.84
C ASN A 270 17.89 4.78 -26.52
N LEU A 271 19.11 4.23 -26.59
CA LEU A 271 19.96 4.04 -25.41
C LEU A 271 20.20 5.33 -24.64
N ASP A 272 20.64 6.40 -25.31
CA ASP A 272 21.03 7.66 -24.66
C ASP A 272 19.86 8.27 -23.88
N LEU A 273 18.69 8.33 -24.52
CA LEU A 273 17.49 8.86 -23.89
C LEU A 273 16.96 7.94 -22.78
N PHE A 274 17.16 6.62 -22.90
CA PHE A 274 16.82 5.66 -21.85
C PHE A 274 17.71 5.84 -20.63
N LEU A 275 19.02 6.00 -20.83
CA LEU A 275 19.98 6.29 -19.75
C LEU A 275 19.67 7.64 -19.09
N GLU A 276 19.38 8.68 -19.88
CA GLU A 276 18.94 9.99 -19.37
C GLU A 276 17.69 9.86 -18.47
N MET A 277 16.73 9.02 -18.89
CA MET A 277 15.50 8.77 -18.14
C MET A 277 15.79 8.04 -16.81
N VAL A 278 16.68 7.04 -16.81
CA VAL A 278 17.09 6.33 -15.59
C VAL A 278 17.81 7.28 -14.63
N VAL A 279 18.78 8.05 -15.12
CA VAL A 279 19.52 9.06 -14.33
C VAL A 279 18.57 10.08 -13.73
N PHE A 280 17.61 10.57 -14.51
CA PHE A 280 16.59 11.49 -14.02
C PHE A 280 15.77 10.89 -12.87
N CYS A 281 15.32 9.63 -13.01
CA CYS A 281 14.58 8.94 -11.96
C CYS A 281 15.41 8.75 -10.68
N LEU A 282 16.71 8.44 -10.80
CA LEU A 282 17.62 8.27 -9.66
C LEU A 282 17.89 9.61 -8.96
N LYS A 283 18.17 10.67 -9.71
CA LYS A 283 18.44 12.03 -9.19
C LYS A 283 17.25 12.68 -8.50
N CYS A 284 16.02 12.23 -8.80
CA CYS A 284 14.80 12.71 -8.13
C CYS A 284 14.52 11.99 -6.80
N SER A 285 15.54 11.54 -6.11
CA SER A 285 15.44 10.93 -4.77
C SER A 285 15.51 12.00 -3.70
N TYR A 286 14.37 12.32 -3.10
CA TYR A 286 14.24 13.34 -2.06
C TYR A 286 13.08 13.03 -1.13
N PHE A 287 13.08 13.64 0.06
CA PHE A 287 12.03 13.44 1.05
C PHE A 287 12.01 14.56 2.10
N GLN A 288 10.95 14.57 2.89
CA GLN A 288 10.81 15.41 4.08
C GLN A 288 10.94 14.56 5.34
N PHE A 289 11.63 15.09 6.34
CA PHE A 289 11.61 14.62 7.72
C PHE A 289 11.50 15.82 8.64
N ARG A 290 10.45 15.88 9.44
CA ARG A 290 10.05 17.06 10.21
C ARG A 290 9.95 18.28 9.27
N ASP A 291 10.51 19.39 9.64
CA ASP A 291 10.47 20.64 8.84
C ASP A 291 11.62 20.77 7.82
N LYS A 292 12.41 19.70 7.62
CA LYS A 292 13.58 19.71 6.74
C LYS A 292 13.35 18.85 5.50
N TYR A 293 13.87 19.33 4.36
CA TYR A 293 13.90 18.58 3.11
C TYR A 293 15.31 18.04 2.87
N TYR A 294 15.37 16.81 2.39
CA TYR A 294 16.62 16.09 2.13
C TYR A 294 16.66 15.62 0.68
N LEU A 295 17.84 15.70 0.10
CA LEU A 295 18.17 15.09 -1.20
C LEU A 295 19.08 13.89 -0.93
N GLN A 296 18.81 12.77 -1.55
CA GLN A 296 19.73 11.64 -1.55
C GLN A 296 20.72 11.83 -2.68
N GLN A 297 22.03 11.91 -2.34
CA GLN A 297 23.10 12.24 -3.29
C GLN A 297 23.58 11.04 -4.08
N THR A 298 23.60 9.88 -3.45
CA THR A 298 24.11 8.62 -4.00
C THR A 298 23.02 7.55 -3.91
N ASP A 299 23.18 6.47 -4.69
CA ASP A 299 22.51 5.21 -4.50
C ASP A 299 21.03 5.15 -4.94
N THR A 300 20.42 3.98 -4.79
CA THR A 300 19.02 3.77 -5.14
C THR A 300 18.11 3.98 -3.94
N ALA A 301 17.06 4.79 -4.10
CA ALA A 301 16.14 5.09 -3.01
C ALA A 301 15.31 3.86 -2.60
N MET A 302 15.32 3.51 -1.29
CA MET A 302 14.39 2.53 -0.74
C MET A 302 12.94 3.03 -0.89
N GLY A 303 12.16 2.36 -1.75
CA GLY A 303 10.78 2.71 -2.04
C GLY A 303 10.53 3.26 -3.44
N SER A 304 11.56 3.48 -4.25
CA SER A 304 11.43 3.68 -5.69
C SER A 304 11.04 2.37 -6.38
N PRO A 305 10.10 2.38 -7.34
CA PRO A 305 9.78 1.19 -8.13
C PRO A 305 10.95 0.67 -8.97
N LEU A 306 11.92 1.52 -9.25
CA LEU A 306 13.07 1.22 -10.09
C LEU A 306 14.19 0.50 -9.32
N SER A 307 14.37 0.81 -8.04
CA SER A 307 15.48 0.29 -7.22
C SER A 307 15.55 -1.25 -7.17
N PRO A 308 14.43 -2.01 -7.00
CA PRO A 308 14.51 -3.47 -6.93
C PRO A 308 15.05 -4.12 -8.21
N ILE A 309 14.60 -3.68 -9.38
CA ILE A 309 15.05 -4.27 -10.65
C ILE A 309 16.49 -3.91 -10.97
N LEU A 310 16.93 -2.68 -10.66
CA LEU A 310 18.32 -2.29 -10.84
C LEU A 310 19.25 -3.08 -9.92
N ALA A 311 18.89 -3.25 -8.66
CA ALA A 311 19.65 -4.07 -7.72
C ALA A 311 19.71 -5.54 -8.18
N ASP A 312 18.61 -6.07 -8.71
CA ASP A 312 18.55 -7.44 -9.23
C ASP A 312 19.47 -7.64 -10.44
N MET A 313 19.51 -6.68 -11.36
CA MET A 313 20.43 -6.69 -12.53
C MET A 313 21.90 -6.57 -12.09
N VAL A 314 22.21 -5.73 -11.10
CA VAL A 314 23.56 -5.60 -10.53
C VAL A 314 24.02 -6.92 -9.88
N MET A 315 23.15 -7.53 -9.11
CA MET A 315 23.43 -8.82 -8.48
C MET A 315 23.66 -9.94 -9.51
N GLU A 316 22.89 -9.96 -10.60
CA GLU A 316 23.08 -10.93 -11.69
C GLU A 316 24.44 -10.79 -12.35
N ASP A 317 24.82 -9.55 -12.70
CA ASP A 317 26.13 -9.25 -13.32
C ASP A 317 27.28 -9.60 -12.38
N LEU A 318 27.15 -9.27 -11.08
CA LEU A 318 28.10 -9.64 -10.04
C LEU A 318 28.27 -11.17 -9.95
N ILE A 319 27.17 -11.92 -9.88
CA ILE A 319 27.21 -13.39 -9.78
C ILE A 319 27.83 -14.00 -11.02
N CYS A 320 27.48 -13.55 -12.22
CA CYS A 320 28.07 -14.01 -13.47
C CYS A 320 29.59 -13.75 -13.51
N ASN A 321 30.03 -12.56 -13.09
CA ASN A 321 31.43 -12.22 -13.04
C ASN A 321 32.22 -13.04 -11.99
N ALA A 322 31.64 -13.22 -10.81
CA ALA A 322 32.24 -14.03 -9.76
C ALA A 322 32.31 -15.51 -10.18
N ALA A 323 31.23 -16.07 -10.69
CA ALA A 323 31.18 -17.48 -11.10
C ALA A 323 32.23 -17.84 -12.16
N ARG A 324 32.57 -16.92 -13.09
CA ARG A 324 33.64 -17.12 -14.10
C ARG A 324 35.05 -17.19 -13.50
N LYS A 325 35.23 -16.61 -12.29
CA LYS A 325 36.54 -16.58 -11.60
C LYS A 325 36.73 -17.75 -10.64
N LEU A 326 35.66 -18.53 -10.37
CA LEU A 326 35.77 -19.69 -9.50
C LEU A 326 36.53 -20.81 -10.20
N SER A 327 37.35 -21.54 -9.44
CA SER A 327 38.08 -22.74 -9.89
C SER A 327 37.20 -24.00 -10.07
N PHE A 328 35.92 -23.88 -9.65
CA PHE A 328 34.94 -24.97 -9.66
C PHE A 328 33.57 -24.46 -10.08
N THR A 329 32.68 -25.35 -10.47
CA THR A 329 31.27 -25.02 -10.76
C THR A 329 30.41 -25.32 -9.54
N PRO A 330 29.80 -24.33 -8.90
CA PRO A 330 28.93 -24.55 -7.73
C PRO A 330 27.70 -25.40 -8.10
N PRO A 331 27.46 -26.56 -7.46
CA PRO A 331 26.25 -27.35 -7.70
C PRO A 331 24.98 -26.65 -7.23
N VAL A 332 25.11 -25.67 -6.30
CA VAL A 332 24.06 -24.76 -5.88
C VAL A 332 24.60 -23.34 -5.98
N LEU A 333 23.92 -22.50 -6.74
CA LEU A 333 24.16 -21.06 -6.82
C LEU A 333 22.82 -20.39 -7.13
N LYS A 334 22.18 -19.84 -6.12
CA LYS A 334 20.86 -19.19 -6.22
C LYS A 334 20.81 -17.93 -5.39
N LYS A 335 19.93 -17.00 -5.78
CA LYS A 335 19.70 -15.76 -5.04
C LYS A 335 18.23 -15.50 -4.78
N TYR A 336 17.97 -14.79 -3.70
CA TYR A 336 16.68 -14.19 -3.38
C TYR A 336 16.90 -12.75 -2.96
N VAL A 337 16.73 -11.81 -3.91
CA VAL A 337 17.01 -10.37 -3.76
C VAL A 337 18.50 -10.12 -3.40
N ASP A 338 18.80 -9.93 -2.11
CA ASP A 338 20.13 -9.67 -1.53
C ASP A 338 20.80 -10.91 -0.93
N ASP A 339 20.02 -11.95 -0.64
CA ASP A 339 20.51 -13.21 -0.06
C ASP A 339 20.96 -14.19 -1.15
N LEU A 340 22.22 -14.65 -1.10
CA LEU A 340 22.76 -15.72 -1.96
C LEU A 340 22.91 -17.01 -1.17
N ILE A 341 22.76 -18.14 -1.86
CA ILE A 341 23.13 -19.46 -1.34
C ILE A 341 24.00 -20.17 -2.35
N LEU A 342 25.10 -20.74 -1.87
CA LEU A 342 26.08 -21.48 -2.65
C LEU A 342 26.41 -22.81 -1.99
N ALA A 343 26.77 -23.82 -2.82
CA ALA A 343 27.47 -24.99 -2.36
C ALA A 343 28.88 -24.97 -2.96
N LEU A 344 29.89 -25.11 -2.14
CA LEU A 344 31.28 -24.97 -2.56
C LEU A 344 32.20 -25.88 -1.72
N PRO A 345 33.42 -26.23 -2.24
CA PRO A 345 34.41 -26.98 -1.47
C PRO A 345 34.77 -26.23 -0.18
N LYS A 346 34.83 -26.90 0.94
CA LYS A 346 35.09 -26.28 2.26
C LYS A 346 36.39 -25.45 2.29
N GLN A 347 37.38 -25.86 1.50
CA GLN A 347 38.67 -25.17 1.43
C GLN A 347 38.60 -23.83 0.66
N GLU A 348 37.56 -23.66 -0.19
CA GLU A 348 37.39 -22.49 -1.06
C GLU A 348 36.47 -21.41 -0.48
N THR A 349 35.97 -21.57 0.75
CA THR A 349 35.00 -20.64 1.36
C THR A 349 35.51 -19.21 1.40
N LEU A 350 36.71 -18.97 1.95
CA LEU A 350 37.30 -17.63 2.07
C LEU A 350 37.73 -17.06 0.71
N ASN A 351 38.28 -17.92 -0.17
CA ASN A 351 38.66 -17.52 -1.52
C ASN A 351 37.42 -17.07 -2.32
N THR A 352 36.35 -17.85 -2.25
CA THR A 352 35.07 -17.50 -2.90
C THR A 352 34.52 -16.17 -2.38
N LEU A 353 34.49 -15.95 -1.07
CA LEU A 353 34.06 -14.68 -0.50
C LEU A 353 34.94 -13.52 -1.00
N GLY A 354 36.26 -13.72 -1.07
CA GLY A 354 37.21 -12.74 -1.63
C GLY A 354 36.91 -12.39 -3.09
N ILE A 355 36.56 -13.39 -3.93
CA ILE A 355 36.18 -13.19 -5.33
C ILE A 355 34.91 -12.33 -5.45
N PHE A 356 33.88 -12.63 -4.64
CA PHE A 356 32.63 -11.85 -4.63
C PHE A 356 32.86 -10.42 -4.13
N ASN A 357 33.62 -10.23 -3.04
CA ASN A 357 33.97 -8.90 -2.49
C ASN A 357 34.92 -8.10 -3.40
N GLY A 358 35.68 -8.76 -4.26
CA GLY A 358 36.52 -8.12 -5.27
C GLY A 358 35.78 -7.58 -6.49
N PHE A 359 34.46 -7.73 -6.60
CA PHE A 359 33.68 -7.21 -7.72
C PHE A 359 33.60 -5.68 -7.71
N HIS A 360 33.23 -5.10 -6.59
CA HIS A 360 33.13 -3.65 -6.43
C HIS A 360 33.35 -3.23 -4.96
N PRO A 361 34.10 -2.16 -4.66
CA PRO A 361 34.41 -1.77 -3.28
C PRO A 361 33.18 -1.43 -2.42
N ASN A 362 32.11 -0.95 -3.03
CA ASN A 362 30.86 -0.61 -2.32
C ASN A 362 29.95 -1.82 -2.09
N LEU A 363 30.16 -2.93 -2.79
CA LEU A 363 29.32 -4.12 -2.67
C LEU A 363 30.10 -5.21 -1.94
N GLN A 364 29.84 -5.32 -0.65
CA GLN A 364 30.53 -6.25 0.23
C GLN A 364 29.56 -7.27 0.81
N PHE A 365 30.00 -8.53 0.88
CA PHE A 365 29.24 -9.65 1.40
C PHE A 365 29.74 -10.05 2.78
N THR A 366 28.80 -10.41 3.64
CA THR A 366 29.04 -11.22 4.82
C THR A 366 28.69 -12.67 4.52
N MET A 367 29.37 -13.63 5.17
CA MET A 367 29.16 -15.04 4.96
C MET A 367 28.69 -15.73 6.24
N GLU A 368 27.71 -16.62 6.09
CA GLU A 368 27.31 -17.57 7.11
C GLU A 368 27.53 -19.00 6.57
N GLU A 369 28.32 -19.78 7.29
CA GLU A 369 28.57 -21.20 6.95
C GLU A 369 27.54 -22.10 7.65
N GLU A 370 27.29 -23.28 7.06
CA GLU A 370 26.48 -24.28 7.72
C GLU A 370 27.11 -24.73 9.06
N SER A 371 26.29 -24.87 10.07
CA SER A 371 26.69 -25.40 11.36
C SER A 371 25.95 -26.68 11.67
N ASN A 372 26.69 -27.74 12.11
CA ASN A 372 26.12 -29.07 12.38
C ASN A 372 25.31 -29.62 11.19
N GLY A 373 25.81 -29.44 9.97
CA GLY A 373 25.15 -29.87 8.76
C GLY A 373 23.82 -29.14 8.46
N ALA A 374 23.62 -27.92 8.95
CA ALA A 374 22.39 -27.17 8.75
C ALA A 374 22.69 -25.69 8.48
N LEU A 375 22.05 -25.13 7.43
CA LEU A 375 22.07 -23.71 7.09
C LEU A 375 20.63 -23.19 7.01
N PRO A 376 20.26 -22.15 7.77
CA PRO A 376 19.00 -21.46 7.56
C PRO A 376 19.11 -20.59 6.30
N TYR A 377 18.14 -20.68 5.39
CA TYR A 377 18.06 -19.82 4.22
C TYR A 377 16.59 -19.51 3.92
N LEU A 378 16.24 -18.25 3.79
CA LEU A 378 14.86 -17.78 3.74
C LEU A 378 14.07 -18.28 4.98
N ASP A 379 12.87 -18.86 4.74
CA ASP A 379 12.06 -19.50 5.80
C ASP A 379 12.30 -21.02 5.88
N THR A 380 13.41 -21.54 5.32
CA THR A 380 13.76 -22.95 5.30
C THR A 380 15.03 -23.21 6.08
N LYS A 381 15.17 -24.44 6.57
CA LYS A 381 16.41 -24.94 7.17
C LYS A 381 16.74 -26.27 6.49
N ARG A 382 17.82 -26.33 5.69
CA ARG A 382 18.32 -27.58 5.15
C ARG A 382 19.23 -28.24 6.19
N VAL A 383 19.03 -29.55 6.35
CA VAL A 383 19.93 -30.43 7.10
C VAL A 383 20.61 -31.32 6.08
N THR A 384 21.93 -31.24 5.99
CA THR A 384 22.75 -31.99 5.01
C THR A 384 22.75 -33.49 5.29
N SER A 385 22.51 -33.92 6.53
CA SER A 385 22.29 -35.33 6.86
C SER A 385 20.81 -35.67 6.72
N LEU A 386 20.44 -36.37 5.66
CA LEU A 386 19.14 -37.01 5.50
C LEU A 386 18.93 -38.07 6.60
N THR A 387 18.55 -37.64 7.77
CA THR A 387 18.06 -38.53 8.82
C THR A 387 16.55 -38.56 8.76
N THR A 388 16.02 -39.63 8.18
CA THR A 388 14.81 -40.36 8.55
C THR A 388 13.51 -39.60 8.86
N ASN A 389 12.40 -40.27 8.61
CA ASN A 389 10.99 -39.91 8.86
C ASN A 389 10.67 -39.20 10.20
N ASN A 390 11.53 -39.27 11.20
CA ASN A 390 11.35 -38.63 12.51
C ASN A 390 11.44 -37.09 12.45
N THR A 391 12.29 -36.51 11.61
CA THR A 391 12.45 -35.05 11.51
C THR A 391 11.20 -34.38 10.92
N THR A 392 10.54 -35.02 9.97
CA THR A 392 9.29 -34.51 9.37
C THR A 392 8.16 -34.43 10.41
N THR A 393 8.08 -35.39 11.31
CA THR A 393 7.07 -35.44 12.37
C THR A 393 7.33 -34.35 13.43
N GLN A 394 8.58 -34.15 13.83
CA GLN A 394 8.96 -33.08 14.77
C GLN A 394 8.69 -31.69 14.17
N HIS A 395 9.00 -31.45 12.89
CA HIS A 395 8.69 -30.17 12.23
C HIS A 395 7.18 -29.91 12.14
N LYS A 396 6.37 -30.92 11.82
CA LYS A 396 4.91 -30.81 11.84
C LYS A 396 4.39 -30.46 13.23
N GLN A 397 4.92 -31.07 14.27
CA GLN A 397 4.55 -30.77 15.65
C GLN A 397 4.97 -29.35 16.05
N THR A 398 6.15 -28.90 15.66
CA THR A 398 6.64 -27.54 15.93
C THR A 398 5.74 -26.51 15.24
N VAL A 399 5.43 -26.68 13.95
CA VAL A 399 4.51 -25.79 13.21
C VAL A 399 3.12 -25.80 13.85
N PHE A 400 2.61 -26.99 14.21
CA PHE A 400 1.33 -27.12 14.88
C PHE A 400 1.30 -26.34 16.22
N GLN A 401 2.34 -26.49 17.05
CA GLN A 401 2.44 -25.80 18.33
C GLN A 401 2.55 -24.28 18.15
N HIS A 402 3.35 -23.78 17.18
CA HIS A 402 3.47 -22.36 16.89
C HIS A 402 2.13 -21.76 16.44
N LEU A 403 1.43 -22.42 15.52
CA LEU A 403 0.13 -21.95 15.06
C LEU A 403 -0.93 -22.01 16.15
N ARG A 404 -0.89 -23.05 17.01
CA ARG A 404 -1.80 -23.17 18.15
C ARG A 404 -1.55 -22.09 19.21
N ARG A 405 -0.29 -21.76 19.51
CA ARG A 405 0.07 -20.61 20.37
C ARG A 405 -0.45 -19.29 19.84
N ASN A 406 -0.56 -19.15 18.53
CA ASN A 406 -1.18 -18.01 17.86
C ASN A 406 -2.70 -18.12 17.73
N SER A 407 -3.34 -19.00 18.52
CA SER A 407 -4.80 -19.17 18.62
C SER A 407 -5.50 -19.66 17.34
N TYR A 408 -4.76 -20.30 16.41
CA TYR A 408 -5.40 -20.94 15.27
C TYR A 408 -6.13 -22.23 15.70
N PRO A 409 -7.35 -22.51 15.17
CA PRO A 409 -8.08 -23.74 15.47
C PRO A 409 -7.30 -24.99 15.02
N SER A 410 -7.20 -26.01 15.89
CA SER A 410 -6.45 -27.24 15.60
C SER A 410 -6.92 -27.95 14.33
N ALA A 411 -8.24 -27.95 14.04
CA ALA A 411 -8.79 -28.51 12.80
C ALA A 411 -8.29 -27.80 11.53
N LEU A 412 -8.14 -26.47 11.59
CA LEU A 412 -7.58 -25.68 10.48
C LEU A 412 -6.10 -26.00 10.28
N ILE A 413 -5.33 -26.05 11.38
CA ILE A 413 -3.89 -26.34 11.34
C ILE A 413 -3.65 -27.71 10.71
N ASN A 414 -4.36 -28.75 11.20
CA ASN A 414 -4.23 -30.11 10.67
C ASN A 414 -4.60 -30.20 9.19
N ARG A 415 -5.68 -29.50 8.77
CA ARG A 415 -6.08 -29.46 7.36
C ARG A 415 -4.99 -28.86 6.49
N LEU A 416 -4.38 -27.74 6.92
CA LEU A 416 -3.31 -27.08 6.18
C LEU A 416 -2.05 -27.93 6.12
N ILE A 417 -1.61 -28.48 7.25
CA ILE A 417 -0.44 -29.36 7.31
C ILE A 417 -0.62 -30.57 6.37
N ASN A 418 -1.78 -31.25 6.43
CA ASN A 418 -2.05 -32.41 5.60
C ASN A 418 -2.12 -32.04 4.11
N ARG A 419 -2.76 -30.93 3.74
CA ARG A 419 -2.82 -30.45 2.36
C ARG A 419 -1.43 -30.14 1.82
N THR A 420 -0.59 -29.47 2.58
CA THR A 420 0.79 -29.14 2.20
C THR A 420 1.62 -30.40 2.04
N THR A 421 1.50 -31.36 2.97
CA THR A 421 2.24 -32.63 2.89
C THR A 421 1.85 -33.45 1.68
N GLN A 422 0.56 -33.51 1.33
CA GLN A 422 0.08 -34.21 0.13
C GLN A 422 0.60 -33.59 -1.17
N SER A 423 0.71 -32.25 -1.23
CA SER A 423 1.26 -31.56 -2.42
C SER A 423 2.77 -31.80 -2.63
N PHE A 424 3.52 -32.15 -1.57
CA PHE A 424 4.92 -32.53 -1.68
C PHE A 424 5.14 -34.01 -2.03
N SER A 425 4.14 -34.87 -1.81
CA SER A 425 4.24 -36.31 -2.03
C SER A 425 3.83 -36.75 -3.44
N GLN A 426 3.23 -35.88 -4.24
CA GLN A 426 2.95 -36.18 -5.64
C GLN A 426 4.15 -35.79 -6.50
N PRO A 427 4.69 -36.69 -7.37
CA PRO A 427 5.64 -36.27 -8.36
C PRO A 427 4.95 -35.28 -9.29
N THR A 428 5.31 -33.99 -9.13
CA THR A 428 4.88 -32.98 -10.10
C THR A 428 5.51 -33.30 -11.42
N THR A 429 4.69 -33.66 -12.42
CA THR A 429 5.08 -33.49 -13.81
C THR A 429 5.68 -32.08 -13.91
N PRO A 430 6.83 -31.90 -14.57
CA PRO A 430 7.39 -30.57 -14.80
C PRO A 430 6.28 -29.71 -15.37
N PRO A 431 6.19 -28.42 -14.93
CA PRO A 431 5.21 -27.53 -15.53
C PRO A 431 5.41 -27.62 -17.04
N PRO A 432 4.33 -27.77 -17.83
CA PRO A 432 4.47 -27.79 -19.28
C PRO A 432 5.31 -26.55 -19.61
N ASN A 433 6.35 -26.77 -20.41
CA ASN A 433 7.18 -25.73 -20.98
C ASN A 433 6.25 -24.55 -21.24
N ILE A 434 6.55 -23.39 -20.65
CA ILE A 434 5.78 -22.18 -20.91
C ILE A 434 5.94 -21.93 -22.40
N CYS A 435 5.03 -22.51 -23.18
CA CYS A 435 4.82 -22.09 -24.55
C CYS A 435 4.60 -20.58 -24.50
N PRO A 436 5.07 -19.81 -25.50
CA PRO A 436 4.83 -18.38 -25.58
C PRO A 436 3.35 -18.14 -25.28
N LEU A 437 3.07 -17.27 -24.32
CA LEU A 437 1.72 -16.89 -23.91
C LEU A 437 0.85 -16.78 -25.15
N ASP A 438 -0.06 -17.72 -25.30
CA ASP A 438 -1.14 -17.63 -26.24
C ASP A 438 -1.92 -16.36 -25.86
N ASN A 439 -1.81 -15.32 -26.68
CA ASN A 439 -2.46 -14.01 -26.48
C ASN A 439 -4.00 -14.08 -26.54
N THR A 440 -4.57 -15.27 -26.48
CA THR A 440 -6.00 -15.54 -26.56
C THR A 440 -6.66 -15.83 -25.20
N ALA A 441 -5.88 -15.94 -24.10
CA ALA A 441 -6.49 -16.09 -22.77
C ALA A 441 -7.12 -14.76 -22.33
N PRO A 442 -8.42 -14.74 -21.98
CA PRO A 442 -9.10 -13.51 -21.59
C PRO A 442 -8.45 -12.90 -20.35
N GLU A 443 -8.10 -11.62 -20.45
CA GLU A 443 -7.36 -10.88 -19.43
C GLU A 443 -8.13 -10.82 -18.12
N THR A 444 -7.59 -11.40 -17.05
CA THR A 444 -8.22 -11.37 -15.73
C THR A 444 -8.06 -9.99 -15.10
N THR A 445 -9.19 -9.37 -14.75
CA THR A 445 -9.25 -8.05 -14.11
C THR A 445 -9.30 -8.17 -12.59
N TYR A 446 -8.44 -7.46 -11.88
CA TYR A 446 -8.47 -7.41 -10.42
C TYR A 446 -9.24 -6.19 -9.93
N ARG A 447 -10.17 -6.39 -8.97
CA ARG A 447 -10.92 -5.33 -8.29
C ARG A 447 -10.86 -5.53 -6.78
N SER A 448 -10.83 -4.44 -6.03
CA SER A 448 -10.92 -4.50 -4.57
C SER A 448 -12.32 -4.15 -4.10
N MET A 449 -12.79 -4.84 -3.04
CA MET A 449 -14.03 -4.53 -2.35
C MET A 449 -13.79 -4.52 -0.84
N ILE A 450 -14.48 -3.64 -0.14
CA ILE A 450 -14.40 -3.57 1.32
C ILE A 450 -14.89 -4.88 1.94
N ASN A 451 -14.11 -5.38 2.92
CA ASN A 451 -14.47 -6.57 3.67
C ASN A 451 -15.38 -6.21 4.84
N ILE A 452 -16.65 -6.60 4.71
CA ILE A 452 -17.63 -6.58 5.80
C ILE A 452 -17.93 -8.05 6.12
N PRO A 453 -17.57 -8.55 7.31
CA PRO A 453 -17.75 -9.95 7.66
C PRO A 453 -19.16 -10.45 7.36
N VAL A 454 -19.29 -11.67 6.84
CA VAL A 454 -20.52 -12.31 6.37
C VAL A 454 -21.07 -11.70 5.07
N LEU A 455 -21.27 -10.37 5.01
CA LEU A 455 -21.85 -9.70 3.84
C LEU A 455 -20.96 -9.84 2.60
N SER A 456 -19.67 -9.57 2.73
CA SER A 456 -18.75 -9.55 1.57
C SER A 456 -18.64 -10.88 0.85
N SER A 457 -18.67 -12.01 1.58
CA SER A 457 -18.65 -13.35 0.97
C SER A 457 -19.90 -13.61 0.13
N ILE A 458 -21.07 -13.16 0.60
CA ILE A 458 -22.34 -13.24 -0.14
C ILE A 458 -22.28 -12.39 -1.41
N LEU A 459 -21.82 -11.13 -1.29
CA LEU A 459 -21.69 -10.23 -2.44
C LEU A 459 -20.73 -10.79 -3.50
N VAL A 460 -19.57 -11.31 -3.07
CA VAL A 460 -18.60 -11.95 -3.96
C VAL A 460 -19.21 -13.14 -4.69
N SER A 461 -20.01 -14.00 -4.01
CA SER A 461 -20.63 -15.15 -4.64
C SER A 461 -21.66 -14.75 -5.71
N ILE A 462 -22.40 -13.65 -5.49
CA ILE A 462 -23.34 -13.10 -6.49
C ILE A 462 -22.57 -12.58 -7.70
N LEU A 463 -21.56 -11.72 -7.46
CA LEU A 463 -20.84 -11.05 -8.54
C LEU A 463 -20.01 -12.02 -9.40
N LYS A 464 -19.43 -13.07 -8.81
CA LYS A 464 -18.65 -14.07 -9.56
C LYS A 464 -19.43 -14.83 -10.64
N LYS A 465 -20.75 -14.94 -10.52
CA LYS A 465 -21.58 -15.64 -11.50
C LYS A 465 -21.53 -14.98 -12.87
N ASP A 466 -21.67 -13.65 -12.90
CA ASP A 466 -21.73 -12.88 -14.15
C ASP A 466 -20.42 -12.13 -14.46
N HIS A 467 -19.43 -12.19 -13.56
CA HIS A 467 -18.10 -11.59 -13.72
C HIS A 467 -16.98 -12.60 -13.46
N PRO A 468 -16.90 -13.72 -14.20
CA PRO A 468 -15.94 -14.81 -13.93
C PRO A 468 -14.48 -14.38 -14.08
N LEU A 469 -14.21 -13.40 -14.95
CA LEU A 469 -12.86 -12.85 -15.20
C LEU A 469 -12.43 -11.81 -14.16
N VAL A 470 -13.33 -11.41 -13.25
CA VAL A 470 -13.01 -10.44 -12.19
C VAL A 470 -12.58 -11.16 -10.92
N LYS A 471 -11.32 -10.98 -10.54
CA LYS A 471 -10.81 -11.43 -9.24
C LYS A 471 -11.03 -10.33 -8.20
N ILE A 472 -11.88 -10.61 -7.20
CA ILE A 472 -12.26 -9.65 -6.16
C ILE A 472 -11.37 -9.86 -4.93
N ALA A 473 -10.56 -8.84 -4.59
CA ALA A 473 -9.73 -8.80 -3.39
C ALA A 473 -10.49 -8.07 -2.26
N LEU A 474 -10.71 -8.75 -1.12
CA LEU A 474 -11.37 -8.15 0.03
C LEU A 474 -10.37 -7.32 0.86
N LYS A 475 -10.67 -6.04 1.06
CA LYS A 475 -9.85 -5.08 1.81
C LYS A 475 -10.47 -4.77 3.16
N THR A 476 -9.80 -5.13 4.25
CA THR A 476 -10.20 -4.78 5.61
C THR A 476 -9.80 -3.34 5.93
N THR A 477 -10.75 -2.54 6.40
CA THR A 477 -10.54 -1.11 6.69
C THR A 477 -10.16 -0.82 8.14
N LYS A 478 -10.54 -1.69 9.08
CA LYS A 478 -10.27 -1.53 10.52
C LYS A 478 -9.32 -2.61 11.00
N THR A 479 -8.06 -2.26 11.16
CA THR A 479 -7.02 -3.14 11.65
C THR A 479 -6.29 -2.51 12.84
N THR A 480 -5.50 -3.31 13.56
CA THR A 480 -4.65 -2.82 14.65
C THR A 480 -3.65 -1.77 14.15
N ARG A 481 -3.29 -1.79 12.85
CA ARG A 481 -2.48 -0.74 12.22
C ARG A 481 -3.11 0.66 12.38
N ASN A 482 -4.43 0.77 12.46
CA ASN A 482 -5.11 2.05 12.71
C ASN A 482 -4.88 2.62 14.14
N LEU A 483 -4.27 1.83 15.02
CA LEU A 483 -3.82 2.27 16.35
C LEU A 483 -2.36 2.77 16.33
N LEU A 484 -1.62 2.49 15.23
CA LEU A 484 -0.27 3.00 15.07
C LEU A 484 -0.32 4.53 15.07
N ARG A 485 0.55 5.14 15.83
CA ARG A 485 0.77 6.57 15.74
C ARG A 485 1.60 6.84 14.50
N GLN A 486 1.13 7.73 13.65
CA GLN A 486 1.91 8.16 12.51
C GLN A 486 3.15 8.92 13.00
N VAL A 487 4.32 8.40 12.66
CA VAL A 487 5.61 9.06 12.89
C VAL A 487 6.05 9.89 11.68
N THR A 488 5.35 9.71 10.55
CA THR A 488 5.51 10.55 9.35
C THR A 488 4.85 11.91 9.57
N ASP A 489 5.45 12.94 9.00
CA ASP A 489 4.88 14.28 9.06
C ASP A 489 3.48 14.32 8.43
N PRO A 490 2.53 15.06 8.99
CA PRO A 490 1.20 15.19 8.43
C PRO A 490 1.24 15.89 7.07
N ILE A 491 0.36 15.48 6.17
CA ILE A 491 0.18 16.16 4.88
C ILE A 491 -0.82 17.29 5.10
N ASP A 492 -0.46 18.50 4.67
CA ASP A 492 -1.40 19.62 4.65
C ASP A 492 -2.67 19.21 3.87
N PRO A 493 -3.87 19.33 4.47
CA PRO A 493 -5.13 19.04 3.79
C PRO A 493 -5.28 19.73 2.43
N GLN A 494 -4.71 20.92 2.28
CA GLN A 494 -4.74 21.69 1.03
C GLN A 494 -3.93 21.03 -0.11
N GLN A 495 -2.97 20.17 0.22
CA GLN A 495 -2.16 19.40 -0.73
C GLN A 495 -2.79 18.04 -1.05
N LEU A 496 -3.85 17.62 -0.36
CA LEU A 496 -4.51 16.36 -0.66
C LEU A 496 -5.26 16.43 -1.99
N SER A 497 -5.21 15.33 -2.73
CA SER A 497 -5.92 15.09 -3.99
C SER A 497 -6.86 13.90 -3.86
N ASN A 498 -7.73 13.70 -4.85
CA ASN A 498 -8.76 12.65 -4.85
C ASN A 498 -9.65 12.73 -3.60
N VAL A 499 -10.19 13.91 -3.34
CA VAL A 499 -11.01 14.21 -2.14
C VAL A 499 -12.42 14.65 -2.50
N ILE A 500 -13.36 14.34 -1.62
CA ILE A 500 -14.68 14.96 -1.53
C ILE A 500 -14.59 16.02 -0.43
N TYR A 501 -15.04 17.23 -0.71
CA TYR A 501 -14.96 18.36 0.20
C TYR A 501 -16.30 19.09 0.32
N THR A 502 -16.49 19.81 1.41
CA THR A 502 -17.63 20.67 1.65
C THR A 502 -17.16 22.09 1.92
N ILE A 503 -17.89 23.06 1.35
CA ILE A 503 -17.69 24.51 1.58
C ILE A 503 -18.97 25.07 2.20
N PRO A 504 -18.96 25.56 3.44
CA PRO A 504 -20.15 26.13 4.07
C PRO A 504 -20.47 27.51 3.49
N CYS A 505 -21.75 27.80 3.32
CA CYS A 505 -22.23 29.16 3.10
C CYS A 505 -22.00 30.01 4.37
N SER A 506 -21.65 31.28 4.22
CA SER A 506 -21.44 32.19 5.34
C SER A 506 -22.74 32.77 5.89
N ASN A 507 -23.82 32.75 5.10
CA ASN A 507 -25.06 33.46 5.34
C ASN A 507 -26.25 32.54 5.65
N CYS A 508 -26.10 31.21 5.42
CA CYS A 508 -27.14 30.22 5.72
C CYS A 508 -26.53 28.86 6.10
N GLU A 509 -27.37 27.93 6.56
CA GLU A 509 -26.92 26.59 6.99
C GLU A 509 -26.54 25.64 5.82
N LYS A 510 -26.68 26.10 4.57
CA LYS A 510 -26.38 25.26 3.41
C LYS A 510 -24.89 25.16 3.16
N SER A 511 -24.47 24.06 2.52
CA SER A 511 -23.10 23.86 2.09
C SER A 511 -23.04 23.33 0.66
N TYR A 512 -21.95 23.62 -0.03
CA TYR A 512 -21.62 23.03 -1.32
C TYR A 512 -20.76 21.79 -1.11
N ILE A 513 -21.09 20.70 -1.78
CA ILE A 513 -20.29 19.48 -1.82
C ILE A 513 -19.68 19.37 -3.23
N GLY A 514 -18.39 19.03 -3.29
CA GLY A 514 -17.71 18.85 -4.56
C GLY A 514 -16.57 17.85 -4.46
N MET A 515 -16.12 17.37 -5.62
CA MET A 515 -14.94 16.51 -5.71
C MET A 515 -13.79 17.21 -6.42
N THR A 516 -12.57 16.74 -6.17
CA THR A 516 -11.41 17.11 -6.96
C THR A 516 -10.42 15.96 -7.09
N LYS A 517 -9.89 15.78 -8.30
CA LYS A 517 -8.74 14.89 -8.58
C LYS A 517 -7.42 15.63 -8.36
N ASN A 518 -7.43 16.97 -8.45
CA ASN A 518 -6.28 17.84 -8.21
C ASN A 518 -6.09 18.10 -6.71
N HIS A 519 -5.02 18.81 -6.36
CA HIS A 519 -4.87 19.34 -5.00
C HIS A 519 -6.07 20.19 -4.60
N LEU A 520 -6.52 20.07 -3.34
CA LEU A 520 -7.66 20.82 -2.84
C LEU A 520 -7.43 22.34 -2.98
N LYS A 521 -6.22 22.85 -2.69
CA LYS A 521 -5.85 24.25 -2.89
C LYS A 521 -6.10 24.76 -4.31
N THR A 522 -5.78 23.93 -5.32
CA THR A 522 -6.00 24.26 -6.74
C THR A 522 -7.49 24.38 -7.06
N ARG A 523 -8.30 23.47 -6.51
CA ARG A 523 -9.77 23.51 -6.68
C ARG A 523 -10.39 24.71 -6.01
N ILE A 524 -9.97 25.02 -4.76
CA ILE A 524 -10.44 26.21 -4.03
C ILE A 524 -10.05 27.51 -4.76
N SER A 525 -8.84 27.57 -5.29
CA SER A 525 -8.41 28.71 -6.14
C SER A 525 -9.29 28.85 -7.37
N GLY A 526 -9.71 27.74 -8.00
CA GLY A 526 -10.67 27.76 -9.11
C GLY A 526 -12.04 28.30 -8.68
N HIS A 527 -12.56 27.92 -7.53
CA HIS A 527 -13.81 28.48 -7.01
C HIS A 527 -13.68 29.97 -6.75
N ARG A 528 -12.58 30.43 -6.13
CA ARG A 528 -12.32 31.86 -5.91
C ARG A 528 -12.28 32.64 -7.22
N SER A 529 -11.60 32.09 -8.25
CA SER A 529 -11.57 32.71 -9.58
C SER A 529 -12.96 32.83 -10.20
N ASN A 530 -13.78 31.77 -10.09
CA ASN A 530 -15.15 31.79 -10.61
C ASN A 530 -16.05 32.82 -9.88
N ILE A 531 -15.92 32.93 -8.56
CA ILE A 531 -16.63 33.94 -7.76
C ILE A 531 -16.22 35.35 -8.19
N ASN A 532 -14.91 35.62 -8.34
CA ASN A 532 -14.41 36.93 -8.77
C ASN A 532 -14.89 37.30 -10.17
N LYS A 533 -14.97 36.34 -11.09
CA LYS A 533 -15.52 36.57 -12.44
C LYS A 533 -17.00 36.96 -12.41
N LEU A 534 -17.81 36.34 -11.53
CA LEU A 534 -19.21 36.71 -11.34
C LEU A 534 -19.35 38.16 -10.86
N SER A 535 -18.51 38.59 -9.93
CA SER A 535 -18.50 39.97 -9.42
C SER A 535 -18.12 40.97 -10.47
N ALA A 536 -17.24 40.61 -11.46
CA ALA A 536 -16.79 41.51 -12.54
C ALA A 536 -17.76 41.56 -13.73
N SER A 537 -18.54 40.50 -14.00
CA SER A 537 -19.45 40.44 -15.17
C SER A 537 -20.65 39.53 -14.86
N PRO A 538 -21.70 40.06 -14.20
CA PRO A 538 -22.85 39.25 -13.76
C PRO A 538 -23.67 38.65 -14.93
N HIS A 539 -23.59 39.22 -16.14
CA HIS A 539 -24.41 38.86 -17.29
C HIS A 539 -23.68 38.00 -18.34
N HIS A 540 -22.45 37.55 -18.10
CA HIS A 540 -21.79 36.67 -19.05
C HIS A 540 -22.48 35.27 -19.03
N PRO A 541 -22.99 34.75 -20.17
CA PRO A 541 -23.57 33.42 -20.26
C PRO A 541 -22.43 32.40 -20.17
N SER A 542 -22.04 31.98 -18.98
CA SER A 542 -21.17 30.82 -18.81
C SER A 542 -22.05 29.57 -18.85
N GLU A 543 -21.89 28.75 -19.86
CA GLU A 543 -22.65 27.53 -20.12
C GLU A 543 -22.53 26.45 -19.03
N GLN A 544 -21.71 26.64 -18.00
CA GLN A 544 -21.58 25.68 -16.87
C GLN A 544 -21.42 26.40 -15.54
N ARG A 545 -22.54 26.86 -15.01
CA ARG A 545 -22.56 27.41 -13.64
C ARG A 545 -22.55 26.27 -12.63
N THR A 546 -21.67 26.34 -11.65
CA THR A 546 -21.70 25.42 -10.51
C THR A 546 -22.84 25.81 -9.56
N ALA A 547 -23.40 24.85 -8.84
CA ALA A 547 -24.45 25.11 -7.84
C ALA A 547 -24.00 26.15 -6.79
N LEU A 548 -22.71 26.20 -6.47
CA LEU A 548 -22.11 27.22 -5.59
C LEU A 548 -22.28 28.64 -6.18
N THR A 549 -21.94 28.85 -7.45
CA THR A 549 -22.06 30.15 -8.11
C THR A 549 -23.51 30.54 -8.32
N GLN A 550 -24.40 29.58 -8.59
CA GLN A 550 -25.82 29.83 -8.71
C GLN A 550 -26.42 30.31 -7.37
N HIS A 551 -26.07 29.66 -6.25
CA HIS A 551 -26.54 30.09 -4.93
C HIS A 551 -26.06 31.50 -4.55
N ILE A 552 -24.85 31.91 -4.97
CA ILE A 552 -24.37 33.28 -4.79
C ILE A 552 -25.27 34.28 -5.56
N MET A 553 -25.64 33.94 -6.80
CA MET A 553 -26.46 34.85 -7.62
C MET A 553 -27.90 34.96 -7.11
N ASP A 554 -28.51 33.84 -6.73
CA ASP A 554 -29.92 33.78 -6.34
C ASP A 554 -30.19 34.42 -5.00
N HIS A 555 -29.21 34.34 -4.07
CA HIS A 555 -29.41 34.74 -2.67
C HIS A 555 -28.46 35.86 -2.20
N GLN A 556 -27.51 36.29 -3.05
CA GLN A 556 -26.45 37.25 -2.69
C GLN A 556 -25.61 36.78 -1.49
N HIS A 557 -25.51 35.45 -1.31
CA HIS A 557 -24.75 34.83 -0.24
C HIS A 557 -23.28 34.67 -0.59
N THR A 558 -22.43 34.50 0.39
CA THR A 558 -21.00 34.25 0.25
C THR A 558 -20.63 32.86 0.79
N PHE A 559 -19.54 32.28 0.29
CA PHE A 559 -19.03 30.99 0.77
C PHE A 559 -17.71 31.16 1.51
N ASN A 560 -17.59 30.47 2.66
CA ASN A 560 -16.36 30.48 3.45
C ASN A 560 -15.34 29.45 2.89
N LEU A 561 -14.56 29.89 1.89
CA LEU A 561 -13.55 29.05 1.24
C LEU A 561 -12.41 28.61 2.17
N SER A 562 -12.14 29.40 3.25
CA SER A 562 -11.11 29.06 4.24
C SER A 562 -11.55 27.94 5.19
N ASN A 563 -12.87 27.77 5.40
CA ASN A 563 -13.44 26.70 6.22
C ASN A 563 -13.84 25.46 5.38
N THR A 564 -13.17 25.25 4.26
CA THR A 564 -13.37 24.03 3.45
C THR A 564 -12.90 22.80 4.22
N LYS A 565 -13.75 21.77 4.30
CA LYS A 565 -13.45 20.52 5.00
C LYS A 565 -13.46 19.35 4.03
N ILE A 566 -12.49 18.45 4.16
CA ILE A 566 -12.49 17.15 3.46
C ILE A 566 -13.43 16.21 4.22
N VAL A 567 -14.44 15.69 3.53
CA VAL A 567 -15.42 14.76 4.09
C VAL A 567 -15.12 13.30 3.72
N ASP A 568 -14.45 13.08 2.57
CA ASP A 568 -14.06 11.74 2.13
C ASP A 568 -12.85 11.77 1.20
N ARG A 569 -12.24 10.60 0.97
CA ARG A 569 -11.08 10.44 0.09
C ARG A 569 -11.02 9.04 -0.51
N SER A 570 -10.68 8.93 -1.80
CA SER A 570 -10.38 7.64 -2.43
C SER A 570 -8.98 7.60 -3.03
N TYR A 571 -8.36 6.41 -2.99
CA TYR A 571 -7.10 6.16 -3.72
C TYR A 571 -7.34 6.04 -5.25
N ARG A 572 -8.56 5.77 -5.68
CA ARG A 572 -8.96 5.66 -7.09
C ARG A 572 -9.81 6.85 -7.48
N SER A 573 -9.35 7.62 -8.46
CA SER A 573 -10.11 8.76 -8.98
C SER A 573 -11.45 8.37 -9.61
N THR A 574 -11.60 7.10 -10.03
CA THR A 574 -12.83 6.54 -10.59
C THR A 574 -13.96 6.40 -9.57
N ASP A 575 -13.63 6.33 -8.27
CA ASP A 575 -14.62 6.21 -7.20
C ASP A 575 -15.25 7.57 -6.85
N LEU A 576 -14.55 8.68 -7.14
CA LEU A 576 -14.95 10.02 -6.69
C LEU A 576 -16.35 10.44 -7.14
N PRO A 577 -16.78 10.23 -8.40
CA PRO A 577 -18.13 10.62 -8.81
C PRO A 577 -19.22 9.92 -7.99
N ILE A 578 -19.04 8.64 -7.69
CA ILE A 578 -20.01 7.88 -6.87
C ILE A 578 -20.01 8.36 -5.42
N LEU A 579 -18.82 8.62 -4.86
CA LEU A 579 -18.71 9.15 -3.50
C LEU A 579 -19.36 10.53 -3.38
N GLU A 580 -19.10 11.44 -4.32
CA GLU A 580 -19.70 12.78 -4.38
C GLU A 580 -21.22 12.68 -4.39
N MET A 581 -21.80 11.89 -5.31
CA MET A 581 -23.25 11.69 -5.39
C MET A 581 -23.84 11.10 -4.09
N CYS A 582 -23.16 10.14 -3.45
CA CYS A 582 -23.61 9.60 -2.16
C CYS A 582 -23.58 10.66 -1.04
N HIS A 583 -22.57 11.51 -1.01
CA HIS A 583 -22.48 12.60 -0.04
C HIS A 583 -23.53 13.68 -0.29
N ILE A 584 -23.75 14.08 -1.55
CA ILE A 584 -24.82 15.03 -1.93
C ILE A 584 -26.18 14.48 -1.50
N TYR A 585 -26.49 13.23 -1.89
CA TYR A 585 -27.78 12.58 -1.59
C TYR A 585 -28.08 12.52 -0.08
N ASN A 586 -27.08 12.30 0.75
CA ASN A 586 -27.25 12.14 2.20
C ASN A 586 -27.00 13.42 3.02
N THR A 587 -26.75 14.55 2.37
CA THR A 587 -26.58 15.84 3.07
C THR A 587 -27.86 16.67 2.92
N PRO A 588 -28.66 16.87 4.00
CA PRO A 588 -29.97 17.52 3.88
C PRO A 588 -29.88 18.98 3.44
N ASN A 589 -28.87 19.73 3.87
CA ASN A 589 -28.71 21.17 3.60
C ASN A 589 -27.59 21.41 2.58
N THR A 590 -27.73 20.90 1.34
CA THR A 590 -26.79 21.15 0.25
C THR A 590 -27.36 22.17 -0.74
N VAL A 591 -26.48 22.97 -1.35
CA VAL A 591 -26.81 23.85 -2.49
C VAL A 591 -26.70 23.12 -3.83
N ASN A 592 -26.16 21.90 -3.84
CA ASN A 592 -25.99 21.10 -5.07
C ASN A 592 -27.30 20.94 -5.84
N PHE A 593 -27.22 20.88 -7.18
CA PHE A 593 -28.39 20.63 -8.00
C PHE A 593 -28.89 19.19 -7.84
N ARG A 594 -30.17 18.98 -8.08
CA ARG A 594 -30.73 17.60 -8.13
C ARG A 594 -30.08 16.77 -9.24
N THR A 595 -29.74 17.39 -10.34
CA THR A 595 -29.06 16.75 -11.47
C THR A 595 -27.63 16.27 -11.14
N ASP A 596 -27.00 16.78 -10.08
CA ASP A 596 -25.67 16.34 -9.63
C ASP A 596 -25.67 14.87 -9.14
N VAL A 597 -26.86 14.28 -8.89
CA VAL A 597 -27.03 12.89 -8.45
C VAL A 597 -27.70 11.98 -9.48
N ASP A 598 -28.07 12.46 -10.67
CA ASP A 598 -28.82 11.70 -11.68
C ASP A 598 -28.10 10.44 -12.16
N ASN A 599 -26.77 10.43 -12.11
CA ASN A 599 -25.96 9.26 -12.46
C ASN A 599 -25.80 8.24 -11.31
N LEU A 600 -26.37 8.50 -10.13
CA LEU A 600 -26.47 7.52 -9.05
C LEU A 600 -27.69 6.63 -9.30
N ASN A 601 -27.46 5.34 -9.52
CA ASN A 601 -28.56 4.43 -9.78
C ASN A 601 -29.58 4.45 -8.62
N THR A 602 -30.86 4.66 -8.94
CA THR A 602 -31.96 4.81 -7.97
C THR A 602 -32.13 3.60 -7.05
N THR A 603 -31.67 2.43 -7.47
CA THR A 603 -31.66 1.21 -6.64
C THR A 603 -30.92 1.42 -5.31
N TYR A 604 -29.92 2.32 -5.24
CA TYR A 604 -29.19 2.62 -4.00
C TYR A 604 -29.95 3.53 -3.03
N ALA A 605 -30.99 4.22 -3.46
CA ALA A 605 -31.72 5.20 -2.65
C ALA A 605 -32.21 4.60 -1.31
N GLY A 606 -32.77 3.39 -1.35
CA GLY A 606 -33.29 2.71 -0.15
C GLY A 606 -32.20 2.42 0.90
N ILE A 607 -31.03 1.94 0.49
CA ILE A 607 -29.94 1.66 1.42
C ILE A 607 -29.28 2.93 1.94
N LEU A 608 -29.17 3.98 1.13
CA LEU A 608 -28.64 5.29 1.55
C LEU A 608 -29.56 5.94 2.58
N HIS A 609 -30.88 5.93 2.35
CA HIS A 609 -31.87 6.44 3.30
C HIS A 609 -31.85 5.65 4.62
N THR A 610 -31.83 4.31 4.55
CA THR A 610 -31.74 3.45 5.75
C THR A 610 -30.48 3.72 6.55
N TYR A 611 -29.36 3.93 5.88
CA TYR A 611 -28.07 4.25 6.50
C TYR A 611 -28.10 5.62 7.16
N ALA A 612 -28.54 6.67 6.47
CA ALA A 612 -28.65 8.03 6.98
C ALA A 612 -29.53 8.10 8.24
N ASN A 613 -30.74 7.51 8.20
CA ASN A 613 -31.64 7.48 9.34
C ASN A 613 -31.06 6.74 10.55
N THR A 614 -30.30 5.68 10.32
CA THR A 614 -29.65 4.94 11.41
C THR A 614 -28.50 5.73 12.04
N VAL A 615 -27.79 6.52 11.24
CA VAL A 615 -26.70 7.39 11.71
C VAL A 615 -27.25 8.60 12.48
N SER A 616 -28.30 9.27 11.99
CA SER A 616 -28.90 10.48 12.60
C SER A 616 -29.58 10.19 13.94
N ARG A 617 -30.45 9.16 14.02
CA ARG A 617 -31.17 8.81 15.27
C ARG A 617 -30.22 8.53 16.44
N ARG A 618 -29.08 7.89 16.21
CA ARG A 618 -28.12 7.61 17.29
C ARG A 618 -27.30 8.83 17.70
N SER A 619 -27.17 9.84 16.86
CA SER A 619 -26.53 11.10 17.24
C SER A 619 -27.40 11.90 18.21
N GLN A 620 -28.72 11.89 18.03
CA GLN A 620 -29.68 12.51 18.94
C GLN A 620 -29.68 11.84 20.32
N ILE A 621 -29.72 10.50 20.39
CA ILE A 621 -29.69 9.75 21.66
C ILE A 621 -28.37 10.00 22.42
N ALA A 622 -27.24 10.13 21.73
CA ALA A 622 -25.95 10.43 22.38
C ALA A 622 -25.87 11.87 22.90
N HIS A 623 -26.58 12.82 22.32
CA HIS A 623 -26.71 14.19 22.84
C HIS A 623 -27.67 14.27 24.04
N GLU A 624 -28.74 13.51 24.05
CA GLU A 624 -29.69 13.45 25.16
C GLU A 624 -29.10 12.76 26.41
N SER A 625 -28.26 11.71 26.20
CA SER A 625 -27.57 11.03 27.32
C SER A 625 -26.43 11.82 27.95
N ASN A 626 -26.01 12.95 27.36
CA ASN A 626 -24.98 13.85 27.88
C ASN A 626 -25.53 15.18 28.42
N ARG A 627 -26.86 15.34 28.53
CA ARG A 627 -27.41 16.46 29.29
C ARG A 627 -27.16 16.19 30.77
N PRO A 628 -26.64 17.17 31.55
CA PRO A 628 -26.61 17.06 33.00
C PRO A 628 -28.07 16.91 33.48
N THR A 629 -28.31 15.89 34.28
CA THR A 629 -29.55 15.79 35.05
C THR A 629 -29.49 16.94 36.05
N ASP A 630 -30.32 17.98 35.88
CA ASP A 630 -30.58 18.97 36.89
C ASP A 630 -31.09 18.24 38.14
N SER A 631 -30.28 18.21 39.18
CA SER A 631 -30.69 17.77 40.52
C SER A 631 -31.80 18.73 41.03
N PRO A 632 -32.89 18.22 41.61
CA PRO A 632 -33.88 19.08 42.24
C PRO A 632 -33.19 19.80 43.41
N THR A 633 -33.31 21.12 43.40
CA THR A 633 -32.99 22.00 44.53
C THR A 633 -33.78 21.56 45.76
N ASP A 634 -33.10 21.17 46.82
CA ASP A 634 -33.67 21.00 48.15
C ASP A 634 -34.35 22.28 48.59
N ALA A 635 -35.67 22.18 48.74
CA ALA A 635 -36.44 23.22 49.45
C ALA A 635 -36.14 23.13 50.93
N SER A 636 -35.61 24.21 51.48
CA SER A 636 -35.44 24.48 52.88
C SER A 636 -36.76 24.27 53.64
N ILE A 637 -36.75 23.43 54.63
CA ILE A 637 -37.74 23.49 55.74
C ILE A 637 -36.96 24.02 56.94
N SER A 638 -37.27 25.29 57.28
CA SER A 638 -37.08 25.85 58.60
C SER A 638 -38.27 25.41 59.48
N ASP A 639 -37.98 24.98 60.68
CA ASP A 639 -38.65 25.24 61.93
C ASP A 639 -38.68 24.08 62.92
N ALA A 640 -38.28 24.44 64.12
CA ALA A 640 -38.39 24.02 65.52
C ALA A 640 -37.29 23.12 66.07
#